data_0e1a58699d83417cf4d45cb22b536d66
#
_entry.id   0e1a58699d83417cf4d45cb22b536d66
#
_cell.length_a   1.000
_cell.length_b   1.000
_cell.length_c   1.000
_cell.angle_alpha   90.00
_cell.angle_beta   90.00
_cell.angle_gamma   90.00
#
_symmetry.space_group_name_H-M   'P 1'
#
loop_
_entity.id
_entity.type
_entity.pdbx_description
1 polymer ?
#
loop_
_entity_poly.entity_id
_entity_poly.type
_entity_poly.pdbx_seq_one_letter_code
_entity_poly.pdbx_strand_id
1 'polypeptide(L)'
;MIRKLTLALLMSGTALTAQAPALAQTPAPVSKLVDAVNIPHEKFTLDNGLTVLVHEDRKAPIVAVSIWYGVGSKNEPKGKTGYAHLFEHIMFNGSENAPGDYFEYTKKIGATDLNGTTWLDRTNYFQTVPTTALESALFLESDRMGYLLNAVSKEKLDNQIGVVSNEKRQGDNQPFGLVSYTQSGTLFPVGHPYHHSTIGSLEDLSAASLDDMKNWFIDHYGPNNAILVLAGDINAAQAKPLVEKWFGKIKRGKDVAPVNAPVPTLEKDIKIVMKDKVPTTRIYRNWVVPGLADPDTNSLFVGLSALGGLSSSRLDNILVRQEQTAVGASAYLIPFVHGSLVNIQVDVKPGADADAVAKRLDQILADYIKTGPTAEEVQRVATSNIAAQIDGLEQVGGFGGKAVALAEGQLYVGDSDFYKKELQRLAAAKPTAVKAAMQKWLTRPVLEIRVEPGEREVYKEVAAGAGSRTGTLSSPAFYAPPGSEDNLVSSPLSFQDRSTFPEPTGTPALDFPTVEETTLSNGIKVFFARRAAVPTVRVAVSFNAGYAADPADKRGIASMMSTMMSEGTTSLTSTQIAETEEKLGADVSVGSSLDRTVASLRAVKPNLGLSLDLLADVIKNPAFATNELERVRVQQLTRIKSENNQPQGIAVRRLPPLLYGKGHPYGGPQTGSGYAETVAAIGRDDVVNFHTSWVHPAKAEIFVVGDTSLKEIKPMLEVRFGKWTSNAAPAPAKNFAVAVPAPESRILLIDRPNSPQSLVLAGLVLDAKGSDDLLTLRAANEIFGGDFLSRINMDLRETKGWSYGVRSQINGAEDRVPFYMFAPVQTNQTGPSVKVLIDQLKDFNGVKPVTAAELEKTIKGNVLKLPGNYEQSSAVLGQMQSDRLNKRPFNYAETLAGKYNGLTAAALNDAMRVKVDPSKITWLIVGDAAKVKPQLEALGLPIEMVTEAANTSASNSA
;
A
#
# COMPACT_ATOMS: atom_id res chain seq x y z
N MET A 1 -50.83 -82.38 2.95
CA MET A 1 -52.22 -81.93 3.09
C MET A 1 -52.25 -80.56 3.63
N ILE A 2 -52.55 -79.61 2.78
CA ILE A 2 -53.58 -78.56 2.99
C ILE A 2 -53.36 -77.70 4.21
N ARG A 3 -53.24 -76.34 4.11
CA ARG A 3 -53.95 -75.28 3.41
C ARG A 3 -53.20 -73.98 3.47
N LYS A 4 -53.36 -73.19 2.40
CA LYS A 4 -52.99 -71.83 2.28
C LYS A 4 -53.73 -70.89 3.29
N LEU A 5 -53.00 -69.88 3.87
CA LEU A 5 -53.63 -68.63 4.33
C LEU A 5 -52.74 -67.48 3.94
N THR A 6 -53.33 -66.59 3.10
CA THR A 6 -52.70 -65.35 2.62
C THR A 6 -52.97 -64.29 3.65
N LEU A 7 -51.87 -63.58 4.11
CA LEU A 7 -52.04 -62.38 4.88
C LEU A 7 -51.28 -61.27 4.16
N ALA A 8 -51.99 -60.24 3.68
CA ALA A 8 -51.47 -59.07 3.05
C ALA A 8 -50.90 -58.17 4.14
N LEU A 9 -49.55 -57.85 4.11
CA LEU A 9 -48.95 -56.80 4.91
C LEU A 9 -48.70 -55.58 4.02
N LEU A 10 -49.41 -54.48 4.35
CA LEU A 10 -49.08 -53.13 3.81
C LEU A 10 -47.67 -52.78 4.25
N MET A 11 -46.74 -52.67 3.30
CA MET A 11 -45.47 -52.01 3.52
C MET A 11 -45.64 -50.50 3.28
N SER A 12 -45.71 -49.72 4.35
CA SER A 12 -45.44 -48.28 4.34
C SER A 12 -43.93 -48.04 4.19
N GLY A 13 -43.48 -47.79 2.97
CA GLY A 13 -42.11 -47.45 2.66
C GLY A 13 -41.77 -46.03 3.18
N THR A 14 -41.14 -45.96 4.32
CA THR A 14 -40.34 -44.76 4.72
C THR A 14 -39.07 -44.75 3.88
N ALA A 15 -39.03 -43.87 2.86
CA ALA A 15 -37.80 -43.56 2.17
C ALA A 15 -36.85 -42.87 3.15
N LEU A 16 -35.93 -43.64 3.74
CA LEU A 16 -34.72 -43.06 4.33
C LEU A 16 -33.85 -42.51 3.17
N THR A 17 -33.92 -41.22 2.96
CA THR A 17 -32.86 -40.52 2.23
C THR A 17 -31.58 -40.68 3.04
N ALA A 18 -30.72 -41.60 2.65
CA ALA A 18 -29.36 -41.67 3.11
C ALA A 18 -28.66 -40.36 2.67
N GLN A 19 -28.55 -39.39 3.57
CA GLN A 19 -27.57 -38.32 3.40
C GLN A 19 -26.22 -39.04 3.33
N ALA A 20 -25.60 -38.99 2.14
CA ALA A 20 -24.19 -39.35 2.02
C ALA A 20 -23.41 -38.53 3.05
N PRO A 21 -22.53 -39.14 3.84
CA PRO A 21 -21.69 -38.38 4.73
C PRO A 21 -20.92 -37.36 3.88
N ALA A 22 -21.10 -36.07 4.17
CA ALA A 22 -20.23 -35.04 3.63
C ALA A 22 -18.80 -35.47 3.95
N LEU A 23 -18.06 -35.90 2.94
CA LEU A 23 -16.63 -36.14 3.06
C LEU A 23 -16.05 -34.85 3.67
N ALA A 24 -15.46 -34.95 4.83
CA ALA A 24 -14.79 -33.84 5.46
C ALA A 24 -13.79 -33.29 4.42
N GLN A 25 -14.08 -32.12 3.86
CA GLN A 25 -13.18 -31.51 2.89
C GLN A 25 -11.86 -31.23 3.63
N THR A 26 -10.76 -31.71 3.07
CA THR A 26 -9.41 -31.41 3.55
C THR A 26 -8.82 -30.28 2.71
N PRO A 27 -8.01 -29.39 3.28
CA PRO A 27 -7.32 -28.36 2.52
C PRO A 27 -6.53 -28.94 1.34
N ALA A 28 -6.52 -28.24 0.23
CA ALA A 28 -5.75 -28.64 -0.94
C ALA A 28 -4.24 -28.75 -0.59
N PRO A 29 -3.53 -29.77 -1.07
CA PRO A 29 -2.11 -29.90 -0.82
C PRO A 29 -1.33 -28.76 -1.47
N VAL A 30 -0.27 -28.30 -0.80
CA VAL A 30 0.58 -27.17 -1.23
C VAL A 30 1.11 -27.35 -2.67
N SER A 31 1.43 -28.58 -3.09
CA SER A 31 1.89 -28.87 -4.45
C SER A 31 0.89 -28.45 -5.53
N LYS A 32 -0.42 -28.65 -5.30
CA LYS A 32 -1.46 -28.21 -6.23
C LYS A 32 -1.52 -26.67 -6.33
N LEU A 33 -1.20 -25.97 -5.26
CA LEU A 33 -1.17 -24.51 -5.26
C LEU A 33 0.05 -24.01 -6.04
N VAL A 34 1.22 -24.63 -5.90
CA VAL A 34 2.43 -24.30 -6.68
C VAL A 34 2.19 -24.49 -8.17
N ASP A 35 1.53 -25.60 -8.55
CA ASP A 35 1.23 -25.88 -9.96
C ASP A 35 0.31 -24.83 -10.61
N ALA A 36 -0.47 -24.11 -9.81
CA ALA A 36 -1.34 -23.01 -10.30
C ALA A 36 -0.55 -21.71 -10.60
N VAL A 37 0.70 -21.60 -10.13
CA VAL A 37 1.55 -20.42 -10.36
C VAL A 37 2.40 -20.64 -11.60
N ASN A 38 2.04 -19.99 -12.71
CA ASN A 38 2.80 -20.08 -13.95
C ASN A 38 2.70 -18.77 -14.74
N ILE A 39 3.85 -18.23 -15.16
CA ILE A 39 3.97 -17.03 -16.01
C ILE A 39 4.71 -17.44 -17.29
N PRO A 40 4.03 -18.07 -18.27
CA PRO A 40 4.68 -18.43 -19.53
C PRO A 40 5.16 -17.16 -20.25
N HIS A 41 6.39 -17.18 -20.72
CA HIS A 41 6.98 -16.01 -21.38
C HIS A 41 8.00 -16.41 -22.42
N GLU A 42 8.21 -15.51 -23.36
CA GLU A 42 9.28 -15.61 -24.36
C GLU A 42 10.39 -14.60 -24.04
N LYS A 43 11.64 -14.98 -24.29
CA LYS A 43 12.82 -14.14 -24.04
C LYS A 43 13.63 -13.97 -25.33
N PHE A 44 14.03 -12.74 -25.64
CA PHE A 44 15.01 -12.43 -26.67
C PHE A 44 15.92 -11.28 -26.24
N THR A 45 17.04 -11.12 -26.92
CA THR A 45 18.01 -10.05 -26.66
C THR A 45 18.29 -9.31 -27.96
N LEU A 46 18.30 -7.98 -27.89
CA LEU A 46 18.71 -7.14 -29.02
C LEU A 46 20.24 -7.11 -29.16
N ASP A 47 20.73 -6.71 -30.34
CA ASP A 47 22.18 -6.62 -30.62
C ASP A 47 22.93 -5.67 -29.68
N ASN A 48 22.25 -4.66 -29.14
CA ASN A 48 22.80 -3.72 -28.17
C ASN A 48 22.79 -4.26 -26.71
N GLY A 49 22.31 -5.48 -26.50
CA GLY A 49 22.35 -6.17 -25.22
C GLY A 49 21.06 -6.02 -24.38
N LEU A 50 20.04 -5.28 -24.81
CA LEU A 50 18.77 -5.20 -24.11
C LEU A 50 18.09 -6.57 -24.06
N THR A 51 17.83 -7.06 -22.85
CA THR A 51 17.05 -8.28 -22.64
C THR A 51 15.58 -7.95 -22.58
N VAL A 52 14.75 -8.69 -23.32
CA VAL A 52 13.30 -8.48 -23.40
C VAL A 52 12.58 -9.76 -23.01
N LEU A 53 11.60 -9.62 -22.12
CA LEU A 53 10.70 -10.70 -21.70
C LEU A 53 9.27 -10.32 -22.10
N VAL A 54 8.53 -11.24 -22.71
CA VAL A 54 7.15 -11.01 -23.14
C VAL A 54 6.24 -12.08 -22.57
N HIS A 55 5.23 -11.68 -21.77
CA HIS A 55 4.18 -12.55 -21.24
C HIS A 55 2.83 -12.16 -21.81
N GLU A 56 2.15 -13.11 -22.46
CA GLU A 56 0.82 -12.90 -23.04
C GLU A 56 -0.27 -13.16 -21.99
N ASP A 57 -1.11 -12.13 -21.71
CA ASP A 57 -2.28 -12.19 -20.84
C ASP A 57 -3.42 -11.32 -21.41
N ARG A 58 -4.43 -11.96 -22.01
CA ARG A 58 -5.51 -11.31 -22.74
C ARG A 58 -6.76 -11.00 -21.88
N LYS A 59 -6.65 -11.01 -20.54
CA LYS A 59 -7.78 -10.74 -19.65
C LYS A 59 -8.37 -9.32 -19.75
N ALA A 60 -7.56 -8.38 -20.20
CA ALA A 60 -7.93 -6.98 -20.43
C ALA A 60 -7.07 -6.40 -21.57
N PRO A 61 -7.54 -5.41 -22.35
CA PRO A 61 -6.80 -4.80 -23.46
C PRO A 61 -5.73 -3.82 -22.97
N ILE A 62 -4.82 -4.29 -22.12
CA ILE A 62 -3.74 -3.52 -21.50
C ILE A 62 -2.40 -4.24 -21.61
N VAL A 63 -1.32 -3.48 -21.55
CA VAL A 63 0.06 -4.01 -21.50
C VAL A 63 0.84 -3.27 -20.42
N ALA A 64 1.43 -4.01 -19.48
CA ALA A 64 2.44 -3.50 -18.58
C ALA A 64 3.77 -3.37 -19.33
N VAL A 65 4.35 -2.18 -19.28
CA VAL A 65 5.70 -1.86 -19.78
C VAL A 65 6.54 -1.59 -18.54
N SER A 66 7.51 -2.47 -18.27
CA SER A 66 8.35 -2.40 -17.08
C SER A 66 9.81 -2.51 -17.47
N ILE A 67 10.59 -1.48 -17.15
CA ILE A 67 12.03 -1.46 -17.46
C ILE A 67 12.83 -1.42 -16.16
N TRP A 68 13.82 -2.28 -16.06
CA TRP A 68 14.64 -2.50 -14.88
C TRP A 68 16.11 -2.33 -15.22
N TYR A 69 16.78 -1.45 -14.48
CA TYR A 69 18.22 -1.22 -14.62
C TYR A 69 18.98 -1.84 -13.45
N GLY A 70 20.08 -2.52 -13.73
CA GLY A 70 20.98 -3.13 -12.75
C GLY A 70 21.83 -2.11 -12.00
N VAL A 71 21.24 -0.98 -11.59
CA VAL A 71 21.87 0.12 -10.86
C VAL A 71 20.99 0.54 -9.70
N GLY A 72 21.59 0.68 -8.52
CA GLY A 72 20.91 1.14 -7.31
C GLY A 72 21.91 1.85 -6.39
N SER A 73 21.52 2.10 -5.14
CA SER A 73 22.41 2.82 -4.22
C SER A 73 23.73 2.08 -3.93
N LYS A 74 23.81 0.77 -4.16
CA LYS A 74 25.06 -0.01 -4.08
C LYS A 74 26.17 0.48 -5.02
N ASN A 75 25.79 1.18 -6.09
CA ASN A 75 26.72 1.67 -7.09
C ASN A 75 27.21 3.10 -6.81
N GLU A 76 26.70 3.73 -5.75
CA GLU A 76 27.02 5.13 -5.44
C GLU A 76 28.46 5.29 -4.96
N PRO A 77 29.23 6.23 -5.54
CA PRO A 77 30.57 6.54 -5.09
C PRO A 77 30.54 7.14 -3.67
N LYS A 78 31.66 7.01 -2.97
CA LYS A 78 31.85 7.64 -1.67
C LYS A 78 31.61 9.16 -1.74
N GLY A 79 30.81 9.71 -0.81
CA GLY A 79 30.45 11.13 -0.79
C GLY A 79 29.41 11.54 -1.81
N LYS A 80 28.69 10.55 -2.42
CA LYS A 80 27.65 10.78 -3.41
C LYS A 80 26.41 9.90 -3.13
N THR A 81 26.05 9.80 -1.85
CA THR A 81 24.88 9.01 -1.43
C THR A 81 23.58 9.68 -1.84
N GLY A 82 22.63 8.88 -2.31
CA GLY A 82 21.33 9.34 -2.80
C GLY A 82 21.30 9.64 -4.32
N TYR A 83 22.44 9.47 -5.03
CA TYR A 83 22.52 9.77 -6.46
C TYR A 83 21.64 8.85 -7.31
N ALA A 84 21.54 7.56 -6.96
CA ALA A 84 20.67 6.64 -7.67
C ALA A 84 19.20 7.07 -7.59
N HIS A 85 18.75 7.47 -6.41
CA HIS A 85 17.39 7.95 -6.18
C HIS A 85 17.15 9.33 -6.79
N LEU A 86 18.08 10.27 -6.65
CA LEU A 86 18.00 11.58 -7.29
C LEU A 86 17.90 11.42 -8.82
N PHE A 87 18.66 10.47 -9.38
CA PHE A 87 18.61 10.20 -10.82
C PHE A 87 17.28 9.57 -11.25
N GLU A 88 16.66 8.73 -10.42
CA GLU A 88 15.28 8.27 -10.65
C GLU A 88 14.35 9.45 -10.87
N HIS A 89 14.39 10.49 -10.00
CA HIS A 89 13.59 11.70 -10.14
C HIS A 89 13.91 12.45 -11.45
N ILE A 90 15.18 12.57 -11.82
CA ILE A 90 15.59 13.25 -13.05
C ILE A 90 15.00 12.55 -14.29
N MET A 91 14.89 11.23 -14.29
CA MET A 91 14.30 10.44 -15.37
C MET A 91 12.83 10.77 -15.65
N PHE A 92 12.13 11.43 -14.74
CA PHE A 92 10.76 11.91 -14.94
C PHE A 92 10.67 13.35 -15.50
N ASN A 93 11.78 14.07 -15.59
CA ASN A 93 11.79 15.47 -16.03
C ASN A 93 11.94 15.64 -17.57
N GLY A 94 11.52 14.63 -18.32
CA GLY A 94 11.53 14.64 -19.79
C GLY A 94 12.85 14.29 -20.43
N SER A 95 12.82 14.08 -21.73
CA SER A 95 13.91 13.71 -22.60
C SER A 95 13.96 14.61 -23.84
N GLU A 96 14.92 14.40 -24.75
CA GLU A 96 15.12 15.30 -25.90
C GLU A 96 13.90 15.37 -26.83
N ASN A 97 13.22 14.23 -27.06
CA ASN A 97 12.06 14.15 -27.96
C ASN A 97 10.70 14.11 -27.21
N ALA A 98 10.75 14.05 -25.87
CA ALA A 98 9.59 14.19 -25.00
C ALA A 98 9.92 15.22 -23.90
N PRO A 99 10.03 16.52 -24.24
CA PRO A 99 10.40 17.56 -23.30
C PRO A 99 9.24 17.85 -22.31
N GLY A 100 9.61 18.34 -21.13
CA GLY A 100 8.64 18.62 -20.06
C GLY A 100 8.54 17.46 -19.08
N ASP A 101 7.42 17.34 -18.39
CA ASP A 101 7.21 16.31 -17.38
C ASP A 101 6.74 15.01 -18.04
N TYR A 102 7.38 13.89 -17.68
CA TYR A 102 7.04 12.56 -18.16
C TYR A 102 5.58 12.17 -17.82
N PHE A 103 5.07 12.61 -16.67
CA PHE A 103 3.69 12.36 -16.27
C PHE A 103 2.66 13.02 -17.17
N GLU A 104 3.01 14.08 -17.91
CA GLU A 104 2.11 14.68 -18.90
C GLU A 104 1.82 13.73 -20.06
N TYR A 105 2.84 13.06 -20.56
CA TYR A 105 2.72 12.08 -21.63
C TYR A 105 1.97 10.84 -21.16
N THR A 106 2.33 10.30 -19.98
CA THR A 106 1.73 9.09 -19.45
C THR A 106 0.25 9.28 -19.11
N LYS A 107 -0.15 10.46 -18.61
CA LYS A 107 -1.55 10.81 -18.42
C LYS A 107 -2.29 10.87 -19.76
N LYS A 108 -1.70 11.48 -20.78
CA LYS A 108 -2.28 11.60 -22.12
C LYS A 108 -2.54 10.26 -22.79
N ILE A 109 -1.69 9.26 -22.54
CA ILE A 109 -1.82 7.90 -23.07
C ILE A 109 -2.61 6.95 -22.17
N GLY A 110 -3.16 7.43 -21.05
CA GLY A 110 -4.00 6.64 -20.15
C GLY A 110 -3.25 5.60 -19.35
N ALA A 111 -2.01 5.87 -18.97
CA ALA A 111 -1.22 4.98 -18.12
C ALA A 111 -1.84 4.83 -16.73
N THR A 112 -1.81 3.61 -16.22
CA THR A 112 -2.12 3.23 -14.84
C THR A 112 -0.89 2.59 -14.21
N ASP A 113 -0.90 2.38 -12.90
CA ASP A 113 0.20 1.75 -12.13
C ASP A 113 1.58 2.38 -12.37
N LEU A 114 1.59 3.65 -12.74
CA LEU A 114 2.82 4.37 -13.08
C LEU A 114 3.64 4.69 -11.86
N ASN A 115 4.92 4.27 -11.86
CA ASN A 115 5.89 4.66 -10.84
C ASN A 115 7.34 4.46 -11.33
N GLY A 116 8.29 5.03 -10.59
CA GLY A 116 9.68 4.65 -10.53
C GLY A 116 10.04 4.25 -9.12
N THR A 117 11.01 3.38 -8.93
CA THR A 117 11.54 3.05 -7.62
C THR A 117 13.04 2.77 -7.69
N THR A 118 13.77 3.24 -6.70
CA THR A 118 15.18 2.92 -6.48
C THR A 118 15.34 2.14 -5.17
N TRP A 119 16.12 1.08 -5.23
CA TRP A 119 16.47 0.28 -4.08
C TRP A 119 17.99 0.08 -4.03
N LEU A 120 18.46 -0.78 -3.15
CA LEU A 120 19.91 -1.03 -3.04
C LEU A 120 20.48 -1.59 -4.33
N ASP A 121 19.76 -2.50 -5.01
CA ASP A 121 20.29 -3.31 -6.11
C ASP A 121 19.81 -2.90 -7.51
N ARG A 122 18.76 -2.07 -7.62
CA ARG A 122 18.15 -1.74 -8.89
C ARG A 122 17.44 -0.39 -8.87
N THR A 123 17.20 0.15 -10.05
CA THR A 123 16.24 1.22 -10.34
C THR A 123 15.30 0.72 -11.42
N ASN A 124 13.98 0.90 -11.25
CA ASN A 124 13.02 0.50 -12.26
C ASN A 124 11.96 1.57 -12.50
N TYR A 125 11.35 1.49 -13.68
CA TYR A 125 10.23 2.32 -14.08
C TYR A 125 9.18 1.41 -14.70
N PHE A 126 7.93 1.65 -14.40
CA PHE A 126 6.84 0.83 -14.92
C PHE A 126 5.56 1.65 -15.08
N GLN A 127 4.74 1.19 -16.04
CA GLN A 127 3.43 1.71 -16.33
C GLN A 127 2.60 0.64 -17.03
N THR A 128 1.30 0.64 -16.80
CA THR A 128 0.36 -0.19 -17.54
C THR A 128 -0.43 0.71 -18.46
N VAL A 129 -0.46 0.40 -19.74
CA VAL A 129 -1.13 1.22 -20.77
C VAL A 129 -2.16 0.40 -21.54
N PRO A 130 -3.21 1.03 -22.10
CA PRO A 130 -4.06 0.34 -23.05
C PRO A 130 -3.25 -0.11 -24.28
N THR A 131 -3.63 -1.23 -24.90
CA THR A 131 -2.93 -1.78 -26.07
C THR A 131 -2.73 -0.75 -27.18
N THR A 132 -3.67 0.16 -27.36
CA THR A 132 -3.62 1.24 -28.37
C THR A 132 -2.55 2.31 -28.08
N ALA A 133 -2.01 2.33 -26.86
CA ALA A 133 -0.97 3.28 -26.43
C ALA A 133 0.40 2.60 -26.20
N LEU A 134 0.55 1.30 -26.51
CA LEU A 134 1.80 0.58 -26.29
C LEU A 134 2.98 1.23 -27.00
N GLU A 135 2.79 1.63 -28.25
CA GLU A 135 3.86 2.27 -29.03
C GLU A 135 4.29 3.62 -28.44
N SER A 136 3.34 4.39 -27.88
CA SER A 136 3.63 5.62 -27.16
C SER A 136 4.48 5.37 -25.91
N ALA A 137 4.16 4.32 -25.13
CA ALA A 137 4.94 3.95 -23.95
C ALA A 137 6.36 3.48 -24.32
N LEU A 138 6.51 2.67 -25.37
CA LEU A 138 7.84 2.24 -25.85
C LEU A 138 8.68 3.41 -26.37
N PHE A 139 8.06 4.37 -27.04
CA PHE A 139 8.71 5.62 -27.42
C PHE A 139 9.28 6.34 -26.20
N LEU A 140 8.46 6.58 -25.17
CA LEU A 140 8.87 7.29 -23.96
C LEU A 140 10.01 6.57 -23.22
N GLU A 141 9.88 5.25 -23.03
CA GLU A 141 10.91 4.45 -22.34
C GLU A 141 12.23 4.44 -23.11
N SER A 142 12.17 4.28 -24.43
CA SER A 142 13.38 4.28 -25.27
C SER A 142 13.98 5.68 -25.39
N ASP A 143 13.18 6.73 -25.31
CA ASP A 143 13.67 8.10 -25.37
C ASP A 143 14.45 8.46 -24.10
N ARG A 144 13.92 8.14 -22.92
CA ARG A 144 14.69 8.36 -21.69
C ARG A 144 15.90 7.42 -21.54
N MET A 145 15.91 6.23 -22.18
CA MET A 145 17.10 5.36 -22.22
C MET A 145 18.20 5.90 -23.14
N GLY A 146 17.84 6.45 -24.29
CA GLY A 146 18.80 6.82 -25.33
C GLY A 146 19.03 8.32 -25.49
N TYR A 147 18.10 9.19 -25.03
CA TYR A 147 18.05 10.61 -25.38
C TYR A 147 17.77 11.52 -24.16
N LEU A 148 18.27 11.14 -22.98
CA LEU A 148 18.07 11.91 -21.75
C LEU A 148 19.08 13.04 -21.57
N LEU A 149 20.37 12.81 -21.90
CA LEU A 149 21.49 13.63 -21.45
C LEU A 149 21.38 15.12 -21.78
N ASN A 150 20.91 15.46 -22.97
CA ASN A 150 20.76 16.86 -23.37
C ASN A 150 19.54 17.54 -22.76
N ALA A 151 18.60 16.77 -22.22
CA ALA A 151 17.42 17.28 -21.52
C ALA A 151 17.67 17.58 -20.03
N VAL A 152 18.77 17.07 -19.45
CA VAL A 152 19.16 17.31 -18.06
C VAL A 152 19.81 18.68 -17.94
N SER A 153 19.19 19.59 -17.18
CA SER A 153 19.69 20.95 -16.94
C SER A 153 19.97 21.19 -15.45
N LYS A 154 20.76 22.22 -15.16
CA LYS A 154 21.05 22.65 -13.79
C LYS A 154 19.77 23.02 -13.03
N GLU A 155 18.81 23.67 -13.70
CA GLU A 155 17.53 24.06 -13.11
C GLU A 155 16.71 22.84 -12.67
N LYS A 156 16.61 21.81 -13.55
CA LYS A 156 15.93 20.56 -13.23
C LYS A 156 16.62 19.83 -12.06
N LEU A 157 17.94 19.78 -12.07
CA LEU A 157 18.71 19.18 -10.99
C LEU A 157 18.46 19.88 -9.66
N ASP A 158 18.55 21.22 -9.60
CA ASP A 158 18.34 22.00 -8.38
C ASP A 158 16.91 21.81 -7.85
N ASN A 159 15.92 21.76 -8.73
CA ASN A 159 14.54 21.48 -8.37
C ASN A 159 14.42 20.09 -7.73
N GLN A 160 14.95 19.04 -8.37
CA GLN A 160 14.83 17.68 -7.85
C GLN A 160 15.64 17.44 -6.57
N ILE A 161 16.75 18.10 -6.38
CA ILE A 161 17.44 18.15 -5.08
C ILE A 161 16.49 18.68 -3.99
N GLY A 162 15.74 19.74 -4.28
CA GLY A 162 14.73 20.28 -3.38
C GLY A 162 13.62 19.28 -3.05
N VAL A 163 13.09 18.60 -4.06
CA VAL A 163 12.01 17.59 -3.93
C VAL A 163 12.49 16.40 -3.10
N VAL A 164 13.62 15.77 -3.43
CA VAL A 164 14.21 14.65 -2.69
C VAL A 164 14.55 15.03 -1.25
N SER A 165 15.08 16.26 -1.03
CA SER A 165 15.33 16.76 0.31
C SER A 165 14.05 16.92 1.15
N ASN A 166 12.94 17.32 0.54
CA ASN A 166 11.65 17.40 1.22
C ASN A 166 11.09 16.01 1.53
N GLU A 167 11.24 15.04 0.62
CA GLU A 167 10.88 13.65 0.85
C GLU A 167 11.65 13.07 2.05
N LYS A 168 12.96 13.25 2.08
CA LYS A 168 13.77 12.85 3.22
C LYS A 168 13.28 13.47 4.53
N ARG A 169 13.03 14.78 4.57
CA ARG A 169 12.49 15.45 5.75
C ARG A 169 11.14 14.90 6.18
N GLN A 170 10.29 14.54 5.23
CA GLN A 170 8.99 13.93 5.51
C GLN A 170 9.16 12.53 6.12
N GLY A 171 10.03 11.70 5.58
CA GLY A 171 10.37 10.38 6.12
C GLY A 171 10.98 10.47 7.53
N ASP A 172 11.96 11.34 7.69
CA ASP A 172 12.64 11.57 8.98
C ASP A 172 11.67 12.05 10.07
N ASN A 173 10.64 12.79 9.70
CA ASN A 173 9.64 13.32 10.64
C ASN A 173 8.61 12.26 11.10
N GLN A 174 8.58 11.08 10.51
CA GLN A 174 7.70 9.99 10.95
C GLN A 174 8.23 9.33 12.24
N PRO A 175 7.37 8.77 13.10
CA PRO A 175 7.81 7.92 14.19
C PRO A 175 8.69 6.77 13.67
N PHE A 176 9.80 6.51 14.37
CA PHE A 176 10.83 5.50 13.98
C PHE A 176 11.58 5.80 12.68
N GLY A 177 11.38 6.96 12.05
CA GLY A 177 11.95 7.30 10.73
C GLY A 177 13.48 7.23 10.65
N LEU A 178 14.19 7.33 11.76
CA LEU A 178 15.66 7.30 11.80
C LEU A 178 16.25 5.90 12.06
N VAL A 179 15.42 4.89 12.30
CA VAL A 179 15.91 3.54 12.67
C VAL A 179 16.68 2.88 11.53
N SER A 180 16.20 3.01 10.29
CA SER A 180 16.84 2.41 9.12
C SER A 180 18.27 2.92 8.88
N TYR A 181 18.53 4.19 9.16
CA TYR A 181 19.88 4.76 9.06
C TYR A 181 20.83 4.14 10.09
N THR A 182 20.33 3.95 11.33
CA THR A 182 21.08 3.29 12.39
C THR A 182 21.36 1.83 12.05
N GLN A 183 20.38 1.13 11.46
CA GLN A 183 20.54 -0.26 11.02
C GLN A 183 21.61 -0.36 9.93
N SER A 184 21.48 0.38 8.83
CA SER A 184 22.43 0.33 7.70
C SER A 184 23.84 0.71 8.13
N GLY A 185 23.99 1.82 8.84
CA GLY A 185 25.29 2.33 9.26
C GLY A 185 25.99 1.49 10.34
N THR A 186 25.27 0.60 11.04
CA THR A 186 25.84 -0.27 12.07
C THR A 186 26.11 -1.68 11.57
N LEU A 187 25.17 -2.24 10.80
CA LEU A 187 25.22 -3.63 10.34
C LEU A 187 26.19 -3.82 9.17
N PHE A 188 26.31 -2.83 8.32
CA PHE A 188 27.21 -2.87 7.18
C PHE A 188 28.44 -2.02 7.47
N PRO A 189 29.68 -2.55 7.28
CA PRO A 189 30.90 -1.77 7.53
C PRO A 189 31.06 -0.63 6.52
N VAL A 190 31.81 0.38 6.90
CA VAL A 190 32.16 1.48 6.00
C VAL A 190 32.79 0.95 4.73
N GLY A 191 32.31 1.42 3.58
CA GLY A 191 32.70 0.92 2.26
C GLY A 191 31.94 -0.29 1.76
N HIS A 192 31.08 -0.92 2.58
CA HIS A 192 30.13 -1.89 2.10
C HIS A 192 29.06 -1.18 1.25
N PRO A 193 28.61 -1.73 0.11
CA PRO A 193 27.65 -1.06 -0.78
C PRO A 193 26.29 -0.78 -0.15
N TYR A 194 25.95 -1.44 0.97
CA TYR A 194 24.70 -1.21 1.71
C TYR A 194 24.88 -0.41 3.01
N HIS A 195 26.04 0.24 3.20
CA HIS A 195 26.30 1.01 4.43
C HIS A 195 25.40 2.25 4.59
N HIS A 196 24.92 2.82 3.51
CA HIS A 196 24.11 4.04 3.49
C HIS A 196 22.68 3.79 3.00
N SER A 197 21.79 4.74 3.28
CA SER A 197 20.40 4.68 2.80
C SER A 197 20.29 5.08 1.33
N THR A 198 19.28 4.55 0.64
CA THR A 198 18.98 4.90 -0.75
C THR A 198 18.58 6.36 -0.93
N ILE A 199 17.95 6.99 0.08
CA ILE A 199 17.60 8.42 0.03
C ILE A 199 18.83 9.33 0.12
N GLY A 200 19.97 8.82 0.63
CA GLY A 200 21.21 9.56 0.80
C GLY A 200 21.22 10.59 1.93
N SER A 201 22.28 11.38 1.98
CA SER A 201 22.43 12.50 2.90
C SER A 201 22.08 13.83 2.25
N LEU A 202 21.58 14.80 3.03
CA LEU A 202 21.30 16.15 2.52
C LEU A 202 22.58 16.86 2.06
N GLU A 203 23.72 16.54 2.66
CA GLU A 203 25.03 17.09 2.31
C GLU A 203 25.46 16.59 0.91
N ASP A 204 25.45 15.28 0.69
CA ASP A 204 25.81 14.69 -0.60
C ASP A 204 24.85 15.13 -1.73
N LEU A 205 23.54 15.14 -1.46
CA LEU A 205 22.53 15.62 -2.40
C LEU A 205 22.75 17.07 -2.81
N SER A 206 23.05 17.95 -1.83
CA SER A 206 23.32 19.38 -2.08
C SER A 206 24.59 19.62 -2.88
N ALA A 207 25.55 18.68 -2.83
CA ALA A 207 26.81 18.74 -3.54
C ALA A 207 26.73 18.16 -4.97
N ALA A 208 25.58 17.58 -5.37
CA ALA A 208 25.41 16.97 -6.67
C ALA A 208 25.57 18.00 -7.81
N SER A 209 26.45 17.69 -8.77
CA SER A 209 26.67 18.50 -9.94
C SER A 209 25.99 17.93 -11.18
N LEU A 210 25.80 18.79 -12.19
CA LEU A 210 25.24 18.36 -13.49
C LEU A 210 26.12 17.30 -14.14
N ASP A 211 27.44 17.44 -14.05
CA ASP A 211 28.38 16.49 -14.64
C ASP A 211 28.32 15.14 -13.92
N ASP A 212 28.17 15.15 -12.59
CA ASP A 212 27.94 13.91 -11.85
C ASP A 212 26.73 13.14 -12.34
N MET A 213 25.62 13.85 -12.56
CA MET A 213 24.39 13.22 -13.03
C MET A 213 24.52 12.68 -14.45
N LYS A 214 25.20 13.41 -15.33
CA LYS A 214 25.45 12.93 -16.71
C LYS A 214 26.38 11.72 -16.73
N ASN A 215 27.44 11.74 -15.93
CA ASN A 215 28.35 10.60 -15.80
C ASN A 215 27.64 9.39 -15.19
N TRP A 216 26.76 9.57 -14.20
CA TRP A 216 25.95 8.50 -13.61
C TRP A 216 25.10 7.78 -14.67
N PHE A 217 24.46 8.55 -15.56
CA PHE A 217 23.69 7.97 -16.67
C PHE A 217 24.58 7.17 -17.62
N ILE A 218 25.69 7.76 -18.07
CA ILE A 218 26.62 7.12 -19.03
C ILE A 218 27.18 5.81 -18.46
N ASP A 219 27.45 5.77 -17.16
CA ASP A 219 28.07 4.62 -16.51
C ASP A 219 27.07 3.48 -16.25
N HIS A 220 25.75 3.75 -16.12
CA HIS A 220 24.81 2.77 -15.61
C HIS A 220 23.58 2.50 -16.47
N TYR A 221 23.13 3.46 -17.29
CA TYR A 221 21.82 3.38 -17.97
C TYR A 221 21.89 2.90 -19.43
N GLY A 222 22.82 2.02 -19.74
CA GLY A 222 22.90 1.39 -21.06
C GLY A 222 21.88 0.25 -21.25
N PRO A 223 21.45 -0.04 -22.50
CA PRO A 223 20.53 -1.14 -22.81
C PRO A 223 21.04 -2.52 -22.34
N ASN A 224 22.35 -2.74 -22.33
CA ASN A 224 22.99 -3.97 -21.85
C ASN A 224 22.93 -4.14 -20.32
N ASN A 225 22.57 -3.09 -19.58
CA ASN A 225 22.32 -3.14 -18.13
C ASN A 225 20.82 -3.03 -17.81
N ALA A 226 19.95 -3.30 -18.79
CA ALA A 226 18.52 -3.17 -18.66
C ALA A 226 17.74 -4.43 -19.08
N ILE A 227 16.57 -4.60 -18.46
CA ILE A 227 15.59 -5.63 -18.80
C ILE A 227 14.27 -4.92 -19.07
N LEU A 228 13.70 -5.16 -20.26
CA LEU A 228 12.36 -4.72 -20.61
C LEU A 228 11.40 -5.89 -20.48
N VAL A 229 10.34 -5.74 -19.71
CA VAL A 229 9.25 -6.72 -19.62
C VAL A 229 7.97 -6.13 -20.17
N LEU A 230 7.36 -6.85 -21.11
CA LEU A 230 6.03 -6.56 -21.62
C LEU A 230 5.08 -7.68 -21.17
N ALA A 231 4.06 -7.36 -20.38
CA ALA A 231 3.11 -8.33 -19.88
C ALA A 231 1.68 -7.83 -20.10
N GLY A 232 0.84 -8.64 -20.73
CA GLY A 232 -0.55 -8.26 -21.01
C GLY A 232 -1.01 -8.72 -22.39
N ASP A 233 -1.91 -7.99 -23.02
CA ASP A 233 -2.47 -8.32 -24.34
C ASP A 233 -1.46 -8.01 -25.48
N ILE A 234 -0.36 -8.75 -25.46
CA ILE A 234 0.76 -8.70 -26.41
C ILE A 234 1.46 -10.05 -26.45
N ASN A 235 1.89 -10.51 -27.61
CA ASN A 235 2.80 -11.66 -27.77
C ASN A 235 4.14 -11.25 -28.33
N ALA A 236 5.13 -12.16 -28.31
CA ALA A 236 6.48 -11.86 -28.73
C ALA A 236 6.59 -11.48 -30.22
N ALA A 237 5.78 -12.07 -31.10
CA ALA A 237 5.76 -11.74 -32.52
C ALA A 237 5.29 -10.30 -32.79
N GLN A 238 4.38 -9.78 -31.98
CA GLN A 238 3.92 -8.40 -32.02
C GLN A 238 4.91 -7.44 -31.33
N ALA A 239 5.49 -7.86 -30.22
CA ALA A 239 6.40 -7.04 -29.41
C ALA A 239 7.75 -6.80 -30.12
N LYS A 240 8.35 -7.84 -30.70
CA LYS A 240 9.70 -7.79 -31.26
C LYS A 240 9.92 -6.65 -32.26
N PRO A 241 9.12 -6.46 -33.31
CA PRO A 241 9.32 -5.36 -34.26
C PRO A 241 9.15 -3.98 -33.63
N LEU A 242 8.27 -3.82 -32.64
CA LEU A 242 8.11 -2.55 -31.92
C LEU A 242 9.33 -2.23 -31.06
N VAL A 243 9.85 -3.23 -30.35
CA VAL A 243 11.04 -3.07 -29.50
C VAL A 243 12.28 -2.82 -30.37
N GLU A 244 12.48 -3.55 -31.47
CA GLU A 244 13.56 -3.31 -32.44
C GLU A 244 13.48 -1.90 -33.04
N LYS A 245 12.28 -1.42 -33.37
CA LYS A 245 12.04 -0.07 -33.88
C LYS A 245 12.54 0.99 -32.91
N TRP A 246 12.16 0.93 -31.65
CA TRP A 246 12.39 2.01 -30.70
C TRP A 246 13.71 1.87 -29.93
N PHE A 247 14.13 0.65 -29.58
CA PHE A 247 15.33 0.39 -28.77
C PHE A 247 16.54 -0.09 -29.58
N GLY A 248 16.35 -0.70 -30.76
CA GLY A 248 17.41 -1.37 -31.50
C GLY A 248 18.56 -0.46 -31.99
N LYS A 249 18.31 0.84 -32.13
CA LYS A 249 19.30 1.84 -32.53
C LYS A 249 20.05 2.49 -31.34
N ILE A 250 19.62 2.27 -30.12
CA ILE A 250 20.32 2.78 -28.94
C ILE A 250 21.64 2.02 -28.81
N LYS A 251 22.74 2.75 -28.66
CA LYS A 251 24.06 2.13 -28.50
C LYS A 251 24.13 1.34 -27.18
N ARG A 252 24.89 0.26 -27.21
CA ARG A 252 25.33 -0.47 -26.03
C ARG A 252 26.07 0.49 -25.09
N GLY A 253 25.71 0.48 -23.80
CA GLY A 253 26.40 1.22 -22.76
C GLY A 253 27.68 0.50 -22.29
N LYS A 254 28.33 1.07 -21.29
CA LYS A 254 29.46 0.44 -20.60
C LYS A 254 28.97 -0.83 -19.89
N ASP A 255 29.84 -1.81 -19.73
CA ASP A 255 29.57 -2.96 -18.88
C ASP A 255 29.74 -2.56 -17.42
N VAL A 256 28.68 -2.68 -16.62
CA VAL A 256 28.71 -2.37 -15.19
C VAL A 256 29.43 -3.49 -14.47
N ALA A 257 30.49 -3.14 -13.73
CA ALA A 257 31.24 -4.11 -12.94
C ALA A 257 30.33 -4.73 -11.86
N PRO A 258 30.32 -6.07 -11.70
CA PRO A 258 29.55 -6.70 -10.65
C PRO A 258 30.07 -6.30 -9.27
N VAL A 259 29.13 -5.92 -8.40
CA VAL A 259 29.45 -5.70 -6.98
C VAL A 259 29.59 -7.09 -6.32
N ASN A 260 30.71 -7.29 -5.62
CA ASN A 260 30.96 -8.51 -4.88
C ASN A 260 31.30 -8.16 -3.44
N ALA A 261 30.32 -8.31 -2.54
CA ALA A 261 30.44 -7.97 -1.14
C ALA A 261 30.11 -9.19 -0.27
N PRO A 262 30.98 -9.56 0.71
CA PRO A 262 30.68 -10.65 1.64
C PRO A 262 29.57 -10.24 2.61
N VAL A 263 28.83 -11.23 3.11
CA VAL A 263 27.84 -11.01 4.16
C VAL A 263 28.56 -10.57 5.45
N PRO A 264 28.35 -9.35 5.93
CA PRO A 264 29.01 -8.85 7.12
C PRO A 264 28.48 -9.54 8.38
N THR A 265 29.33 -9.59 9.40
CA THR A 265 28.98 -10.06 10.75
C THR A 265 29.59 -9.10 11.75
N LEU A 266 28.82 -8.71 12.77
CA LEU A 266 29.31 -7.90 13.86
C LEU A 266 30.36 -8.69 14.67
N GLU A 267 31.36 -8.01 15.20
CA GLU A 267 32.38 -8.65 16.08
C GLU A 267 31.81 -9.00 17.45
N LYS A 268 30.82 -8.26 17.92
CA LYS A 268 30.12 -8.43 19.21
C LYS A 268 28.72 -7.82 19.12
N ASP A 269 27.89 -8.14 20.09
CA ASP A 269 26.58 -7.50 20.25
C ASP A 269 26.74 -5.99 20.42
N ILE A 270 25.89 -5.25 19.73
CA ILE A 270 25.83 -3.77 19.80
C ILE A 270 24.46 -3.38 20.31
N LYS A 271 24.42 -2.51 21.33
CA LYS A 271 23.18 -1.97 21.90
C LYS A 271 23.10 -0.46 21.66
N ILE A 272 22.00 -0.02 21.08
CA ILE A 272 21.73 1.38 20.80
C ILE A 272 20.36 1.75 21.38
N VAL A 273 20.32 2.85 22.15
CA VAL A 273 19.07 3.44 22.63
C VAL A 273 18.86 4.75 21.90
N MET A 274 17.68 4.89 21.29
CA MET A 274 17.23 6.08 20.59
C MET A 274 16.00 6.64 21.31
N LYS A 275 15.80 7.96 21.25
CA LYS A 275 14.56 8.61 21.70
C LYS A 275 13.81 9.18 20.51
N ASP A 276 12.49 9.01 20.52
CA ASP A 276 11.62 9.53 19.45
C ASP A 276 10.21 9.82 19.99
N LYS A 277 9.45 10.64 19.25
CA LYS A 277 8.04 10.95 19.53
C LYS A 277 7.16 9.75 19.13
N VAL A 278 7.29 8.66 19.87
CA VAL A 278 6.59 7.39 19.66
C VAL A 278 5.60 7.09 20.78
N PRO A 279 4.54 6.31 20.55
CA PRO A 279 3.53 6.00 21.55
C PRO A 279 4.02 5.07 22.65
N THR A 280 4.98 4.18 22.33
CA THR A 280 5.53 3.16 23.23
C THR A 280 6.95 2.81 22.84
N THR A 281 7.68 2.12 23.71
CA THR A 281 9.00 1.61 23.43
C THR A 281 8.93 0.50 22.38
N ARG A 282 9.81 0.55 21.38
CA ARG A 282 10.02 -0.54 20.41
C ARG A 282 11.41 -1.12 20.56
N ILE A 283 11.49 -2.45 20.58
CA ILE A 283 12.74 -3.23 20.70
C ILE A 283 12.99 -3.92 19.36
N TYR A 284 14.21 -3.85 18.88
CA TYR A 284 14.65 -4.52 17.64
C TYR A 284 15.77 -5.50 17.92
N ARG A 285 15.81 -6.59 17.08
CA ARG A 285 16.94 -7.50 16.94
C ARG A 285 17.23 -7.65 15.46
N ASN A 286 18.46 -7.34 15.05
CA ASN A 286 18.82 -7.30 13.64
C ASN A 286 20.11 -8.08 13.35
N TRP A 287 20.13 -8.78 12.20
CA TRP A 287 21.28 -9.48 11.63
C TRP A 287 21.35 -9.25 10.14
N VAL A 288 22.55 -9.39 9.58
CA VAL A 288 22.73 -9.59 8.14
C VAL A 288 22.94 -11.06 7.87
N VAL A 289 22.20 -11.58 6.90
CA VAL A 289 22.20 -12.99 6.48
C VAL A 289 22.45 -13.08 4.98
N PRO A 290 22.63 -14.26 4.38
CA PRO A 290 22.91 -14.36 2.94
C PRO A 290 21.91 -13.63 2.05
N GLY A 291 22.35 -13.33 0.83
CA GLY A 291 21.52 -12.72 -0.20
C GLY A 291 20.43 -13.64 -0.72
N LEU A 292 19.50 -13.08 -1.47
CA LEU A 292 18.24 -13.73 -1.88
C LEU A 292 18.42 -15.06 -2.64
N ALA A 293 19.52 -15.26 -3.36
CA ALA A 293 19.75 -16.50 -4.13
C ALA A 293 20.21 -17.69 -3.28
N ASP A 294 20.69 -17.44 -2.04
CA ASP A 294 21.20 -18.49 -1.16
C ASP A 294 20.06 -19.36 -0.58
N PRO A 295 20.18 -20.69 -0.58
CA PRO A 295 19.16 -21.58 -0.02
C PRO A 295 18.84 -21.33 1.46
N ASP A 296 19.80 -20.85 2.27
CA ASP A 296 19.58 -20.52 3.68
C ASP A 296 18.59 -19.36 3.82
N THR A 297 18.56 -18.43 2.86
CA THR A 297 17.65 -17.28 2.87
C THR A 297 16.18 -17.69 2.83
N ASN A 298 15.84 -18.67 1.98
CA ASN A 298 14.47 -19.23 1.95
C ASN A 298 14.14 -19.94 3.28
N SER A 299 15.09 -20.70 3.85
CA SER A 299 14.91 -21.36 5.15
C SER A 299 14.72 -20.35 6.29
N LEU A 300 15.47 -19.25 6.28
CA LEU A 300 15.33 -18.14 7.24
C LEU A 300 14.00 -17.42 7.08
N PHE A 301 13.56 -17.19 5.83
CA PHE A 301 12.24 -16.62 5.57
C PHE A 301 11.13 -17.48 6.22
N VAL A 302 11.16 -18.79 6.03
CA VAL A 302 10.18 -19.70 6.65
C VAL A 302 10.27 -19.63 8.18
N GLY A 303 11.48 -19.65 8.73
CA GLY A 303 11.70 -19.59 10.18
C GLY A 303 11.20 -18.29 10.81
N LEU A 304 11.49 -17.15 10.18
CA LEU A 304 11.05 -15.85 10.66
C LEU A 304 9.54 -15.66 10.50
N SER A 305 8.96 -16.17 9.40
CA SER A 305 7.51 -16.16 9.21
C SER A 305 6.77 -16.93 10.31
N ALA A 306 7.24 -18.12 10.68
CA ALA A 306 6.66 -18.88 11.79
C ALA A 306 6.92 -18.23 13.16
N LEU A 307 8.05 -17.53 13.33
CA LEU A 307 8.39 -16.81 14.56
C LEU A 307 7.52 -15.57 14.77
N GLY A 308 7.35 -14.70 13.75
CA GLY A 308 6.69 -13.40 13.89
C GLY A 308 6.05 -12.85 12.62
N GLY A 309 5.95 -13.62 11.52
CA GLY A 309 5.38 -13.18 10.25
C GLY A 309 3.94 -13.64 10.01
N LEU A 310 3.50 -14.74 10.62
CA LEU A 310 2.13 -15.23 10.56
C LEU A 310 1.26 -14.59 11.66
N SER A 311 -0.05 -14.49 11.44
CA SER A 311 -1.01 -14.09 12.48
C SER A 311 -1.07 -15.09 13.64
N SER A 312 -0.72 -16.38 13.40
CA SER A 312 -0.55 -17.43 14.41
C SER A 312 0.88 -17.54 14.93
N SER A 313 1.75 -16.57 14.66
CA SER A 313 3.18 -16.63 14.99
C SER A 313 3.46 -16.75 16.49
N ARG A 314 4.63 -17.30 16.83
CA ARG A 314 5.00 -17.53 18.23
C ARG A 314 5.14 -16.25 19.04
N LEU A 315 5.72 -15.19 18.47
CA LEU A 315 5.89 -13.91 19.17
C LEU A 315 4.54 -13.27 19.48
N ASP A 316 3.62 -13.27 18.51
CA ASP A 316 2.27 -12.71 18.72
C ASP A 316 1.53 -13.53 19.79
N ASN A 317 1.51 -14.85 19.67
CA ASN A 317 0.84 -15.72 20.64
C ASN A 317 1.36 -15.55 22.05
N ILE A 318 2.69 -15.50 22.26
CA ILE A 318 3.29 -15.44 23.59
C ILE A 318 3.19 -14.01 24.14
N LEU A 319 3.76 -13.02 23.46
CA LEU A 319 3.94 -11.68 24.00
C LEU A 319 2.66 -10.82 23.94
N VAL A 320 1.85 -10.99 22.88
CA VAL A 320 0.66 -10.12 22.67
C VAL A 320 -0.59 -10.77 23.24
N ARG A 321 -0.84 -12.06 22.97
CA ARG A 321 -2.10 -12.72 23.35
C ARG A 321 -2.06 -13.33 24.75
N GLN A 322 -1.01 -14.11 25.10
CA GLN A 322 -0.95 -14.81 26.38
C GLN A 322 -0.41 -13.94 27.50
N GLU A 323 0.80 -13.41 27.36
CA GLU A 323 1.47 -12.64 28.41
C GLU A 323 1.01 -11.16 28.43
N GLN A 324 0.49 -10.66 27.32
CA GLN A 324 0.02 -9.27 27.14
C GLN A 324 1.05 -8.22 27.59
N THR A 325 2.31 -8.48 27.35
CA THR A 325 3.43 -7.57 27.64
C THR A 325 3.81 -6.71 26.43
N ALA A 326 3.30 -7.04 25.25
CA ALA A 326 3.44 -6.27 24.01
C ALA A 326 2.08 -5.95 23.41
N VAL A 327 2.02 -4.92 22.57
CA VAL A 327 0.85 -4.56 21.75
C VAL A 327 1.01 -5.02 20.30
N GLY A 328 2.21 -5.40 19.89
CA GLY A 328 2.54 -5.97 18.60
C GLY A 328 3.93 -6.59 18.61
N ALA A 329 4.11 -7.63 17.80
CA ALA A 329 5.40 -8.27 17.58
C ALA A 329 5.48 -8.77 16.13
N SER A 330 6.65 -8.70 15.50
CA SER A 330 6.86 -9.22 14.16
C SER A 330 8.31 -9.67 13.94
N ALA A 331 8.49 -10.60 13.00
CA ALA A 331 9.79 -11.04 12.53
C ALA A 331 9.73 -11.25 11.02
N TYR A 332 10.64 -10.67 10.27
CA TYR A 332 10.68 -10.75 8.82
C TYR A 332 12.09 -10.59 8.27
N LEU A 333 12.24 -10.99 7.01
CA LEU A 333 13.47 -10.87 6.25
C LEU A 333 13.25 -9.89 5.10
N ILE A 334 14.18 -8.95 4.91
CA ILE A 334 14.23 -8.06 3.77
C ILE A 334 15.33 -8.59 2.84
N PRO A 335 14.97 -9.20 1.70
CA PRO A 335 15.94 -9.81 0.81
C PRO A 335 16.65 -8.77 -0.05
N PHE A 336 18.00 -8.86 -0.14
CA PHE A 336 18.85 -8.14 -1.08
C PHE A 336 19.79 -9.11 -1.79
N VAL A 337 20.47 -8.64 -2.82
CA VAL A 337 21.36 -9.52 -3.63
C VAL A 337 22.60 -9.94 -2.84
N HIS A 338 23.24 -9.00 -2.12
CA HIS A 338 24.55 -9.23 -1.47
C HIS A 338 24.48 -9.50 0.03
N GLY A 339 23.28 -9.58 0.60
CA GLY A 339 23.05 -9.85 2.01
C GLY A 339 21.72 -9.31 2.45
N SER A 340 20.89 -10.17 3.03
CA SER A 340 19.52 -9.83 3.47
C SER A 340 19.50 -9.35 4.92
N LEU A 341 18.53 -8.52 5.28
CA LEU A 341 18.36 -7.99 6.63
C LEU A 341 17.27 -8.76 7.37
N VAL A 342 17.62 -9.36 8.52
CA VAL A 342 16.66 -9.90 9.48
C VAL A 342 16.24 -8.78 10.43
N ASN A 343 14.93 -8.61 10.58
CA ASN A 343 14.33 -7.67 11.50
C ASN A 343 13.31 -8.39 12.39
N ILE A 344 13.56 -8.39 13.71
CA ILE A 344 12.60 -8.80 14.72
C ILE A 344 12.27 -7.58 15.56
N GLN A 345 10.99 -7.26 15.72
CA GLN A 345 10.58 -6.08 16.49
C GLN A 345 9.42 -6.40 17.43
N VAL A 346 9.42 -5.74 18.60
CA VAL A 346 8.37 -5.85 19.61
C VAL A 346 7.97 -4.45 20.10
N ASP A 347 6.70 -4.13 20.00
CA ASP A 347 6.10 -2.92 20.57
C ASP A 347 5.65 -3.22 22.02
N VAL A 348 6.39 -2.67 22.97
CA VAL A 348 6.14 -2.90 24.41
C VAL A 348 4.79 -2.28 24.81
N LYS A 349 3.98 -3.01 25.57
CA LYS A 349 2.72 -2.49 26.09
C LYS A 349 2.99 -1.28 27.00
N PRO A 350 2.23 -0.18 26.88
CA PRO A 350 2.36 0.95 27.81
C PRO A 350 2.32 0.52 29.29
N GLY A 351 3.34 0.91 30.04
CA GLY A 351 3.49 0.55 31.46
C GLY A 351 4.14 -0.79 31.75
N ALA A 352 4.45 -1.61 30.72
CA ALA A 352 5.25 -2.81 30.89
C ALA A 352 6.75 -2.48 30.97
N ASP A 353 7.51 -3.29 31.71
CA ASP A 353 8.96 -3.17 31.82
C ASP A 353 9.65 -3.61 30.52
N ALA A 354 10.24 -2.66 29.81
CA ALA A 354 10.89 -2.89 28.53
C ALA A 354 12.12 -3.83 28.63
N ASP A 355 12.84 -3.82 29.77
CA ASP A 355 13.96 -4.74 30.00
C ASP A 355 13.47 -6.17 30.21
N ALA A 356 12.38 -6.35 30.94
CA ALA A 356 11.75 -7.67 31.09
C ALA A 356 11.24 -8.21 29.75
N VAL A 357 10.61 -7.35 28.92
CA VAL A 357 10.14 -7.75 27.59
C VAL A 357 11.31 -8.09 26.65
N ALA A 358 12.38 -7.32 26.67
CA ALA A 358 13.59 -7.61 25.87
C ALA A 358 14.20 -8.97 26.26
N LYS A 359 14.35 -9.21 27.57
CA LYS A 359 14.84 -10.50 28.08
C LYS A 359 13.93 -11.68 27.69
N ARG A 360 12.61 -11.44 27.73
CA ARG A 360 11.64 -12.47 27.35
C ARG A 360 11.70 -12.78 25.86
N LEU A 361 11.84 -11.75 25.00
CA LEU A 361 12.08 -11.89 23.57
C LEU A 361 13.32 -12.77 23.30
N ASP A 362 14.43 -12.51 24.00
CA ASP A 362 15.67 -13.26 23.83
C ASP A 362 15.51 -14.72 24.25
N GLN A 363 14.74 -15.00 25.30
CA GLN A 363 14.40 -16.39 25.72
C GLN A 363 13.58 -17.11 24.66
N ILE A 364 12.51 -16.46 24.13
CA ILE A 364 11.66 -17.04 23.08
C ILE A 364 12.50 -17.35 21.85
N LEU A 365 13.36 -16.41 21.43
CA LEU A 365 14.24 -16.58 20.29
C LEU A 365 15.23 -17.73 20.48
N ALA A 366 15.90 -17.81 21.63
CA ALA A 366 16.84 -18.88 21.95
C ALA A 366 16.15 -20.26 21.95
N ASP A 367 14.98 -20.38 22.58
CA ASP A 367 14.21 -21.62 22.59
C ASP A 367 13.75 -22.01 21.18
N TYR A 368 13.33 -21.02 20.37
CA TYR A 368 12.92 -21.27 18.98
C TYR A 368 14.11 -21.69 18.09
N ILE A 369 15.26 -21.06 18.20
CA ILE A 369 16.48 -21.46 17.47
C ILE A 369 16.88 -22.89 17.87
N LYS A 370 16.76 -23.26 19.15
CA LYS A 370 17.05 -24.59 19.67
C LYS A 370 16.06 -25.64 19.16
N THR A 371 14.78 -25.39 19.16
CA THR A 371 13.73 -26.34 18.80
C THR A 371 13.44 -26.37 17.29
N GLY A 372 13.49 -25.26 16.62
CA GLY A 372 13.00 -25.04 15.25
C GLY A 372 11.47 -24.96 15.16
N PRO A 373 10.94 -24.69 13.96
CA PRO A 373 9.50 -24.74 13.70
C PRO A 373 9.00 -26.19 13.64
N THR A 374 7.71 -26.39 13.87
CA THR A 374 7.01 -27.65 13.62
C THR A 374 6.75 -27.83 12.12
N ALA A 375 6.44 -29.05 11.71
CA ALA A 375 6.05 -29.33 10.33
C ALA A 375 4.76 -28.57 9.92
N GLU A 376 3.85 -28.42 10.87
CA GLU A 376 2.59 -27.69 10.65
C GLU A 376 2.83 -26.18 10.46
N GLU A 377 3.69 -25.55 11.25
CA GLU A 377 4.09 -24.15 11.06
C GLU A 377 4.73 -23.92 9.69
N VAL A 378 5.66 -24.81 9.27
CA VAL A 378 6.30 -24.72 7.94
C VAL A 378 5.26 -24.86 6.82
N GLN A 379 4.30 -25.77 6.97
CA GLN A 379 3.23 -25.95 5.99
C GLN A 379 2.31 -24.73 5.92
N ARG A 380 1.94 -24.12 7.06
CA ARG A 380 1.12 -22.91 7.09
C ARG A 380 1.82 -21.74 6.39
N VAL A 381 3.11 -21.55 6.68
CA VAL A 381 3.91 -20.51 5.97
C VAL A 381 3.90 -20.76 4.46
N ALA A 382 4.14 -21.98 4.00
CA ALA A 382 4.15 -22.31 2.59
C ALA A 382 2.77 -22.07 1.94
N THR A 383 1.69 -22.56 2.55
CA THR A 383 0.33 -22.42 2.01
C THR A 383 -0.08 -20.96 1.90
N SER A 384 0.11 -20.18 2.97
CA SER A 384 -0.27 -18.76 3.00
C SER A 384 0.49 -17.94 1.94
N ASN A 385 1.82 -18.13 1.84
CA ASN A 385 2.63 -17.37 0.88
C ASN A 385 2.33 -17.76 -0.57
N ILE A 386 2.16 -19.05 -0.87
CA ILE A 386 1.81 -19.49 -2.24
C ILE A 386 0.42 -18.99 -2.62
N ALA A 387 -0.55 -19.01 -1.72
CA ALA A 387 -1.88 -18.46 -1.96
C ALA A 387 -1.84 -16.93 -2.24
N ALA A 388 -0.99 -16.19 -1.52
CA ALA A 388 -0.78 -14.77 -1.76
C ALA A 388 -0.13 -14.52 -3.14
N GLN A 389 0.83 -15.36 -3.56
CA GLN A 389 1.42 -15.28 -4.89
C GLN A 389 0.40 -15.57 -6.00
N ILE A 390 -0.46 -16.58 -5.83
CA ILE A 390 -1.55 -16.87 -6.81
C ILE A 390 -2.43 -15.63 -6.99
N ASP A 391 -2.81 -14.96 -5.91
CA ASP A 391 -3.62 -13.76 -5.95
C ASP A 391 -2.89 -12.59 -6.65
N GLY A 392 -1.61 -12.38 -6.36
CA GLY A 392 -0.77 -11.34 -6.98
C GLY A 392 -0.61 -11.51 -8.50
N LEU A 393 -0.69 -12.74 -9.00
CA LEU A 393 -0.63 -13.02 -10.45
C LEU A 393 -1.90 -12.58 -11.21
N GLU A 394 -2.91 -12.05 -10.56
CA GLU A 394 -4.00 -11.39 -11.26
C GLU A 394 -3.50 -10.12 -11.97
N GLN A 395 -2.54 -9.40 -11.41
CA GLN A 395 -2.01 -8.15 -11.96
C GLN A 395 -0.88 -8.40 -12.96
N VAL A 396 -0.89 -7.69 -14.10
CA VAL A 396 0.21 -7.80 -15.09
C VAL A 396 1.40 -6.91 -14.74
N GLY A 397 1.16 -5.71 -14.22
CA GLY A 397 2.15 -4.68 -13.91
C GLY A 397 2.19 -4.24 -12.45
N GLY A 398 2.41 -2.96 -12.20
CA GLY A 398 2.48 -2.36 -10.87
C GLY A 398 3.68 -2.81 -10.06
N PHE A 399 3.56 -2.76 -8.71
CA PHE A 399 4.65 -3.10 -7.78
C PHE A 399 4.88 -4.61 -7.57
N GLY A 400 3.95 -5.47 -7.93
CA GLY A 400 4.02 -6.90 -7.58
C GLY A 400 3.40 -7.84 -8.61
N GLY A 401 3.12 -7.35 -9.82
CA GLY A 401 2.50 -8.14 -10.87
C GLY A 401 3.47 -9.08 -11.60
N LYS A 402 2.98 -9.74 -12.63
CA LYS A 402 3.73 -10.73 -13.42
C LYS A 402 5.03 -10.16 -14.01
N ALA A 403 5.00 -8.90 -14.47
CA ALA A 403 6.18 -8.23 -15.03
C ALA A 403 7.30 -8.10 -14.00
N VAL A 404 6.97 -7.80 -12.74
CA VAL A 404 7.94 -7.68 -11.65
C VAL A 404 8.57 -9.04 -11.33
N ALA A 405 7.77 -10.09 -11.20
CA ALA A 405 8.28 -11.43 -10.90
C ALA A 405 9.30 -11.92 -11.94
N LEU A 406 9.03 -11.65 -13.22
CA LEU A 406 9.94 -11.99 -14.32
C LEU A 406 11.21 -11.12 -14.29
N ALA A 407 11.07 -9.83 -14.08
CA ALA A 407 12.18 -8.88 -14.09
C ALA A 407 13.16 -9.12 -12.93
N GLU A 408 12.65 -9.34 -11.72
CA GLU A 408 13.47 -9.62 -10.52
C GLU A 408 14.32 -10.87 -10.72
N GLY A 409 13.70 -11.97 -11.13
CA GLY A 409 14.42 -13.20 -11.39
C GLY A 409 15.51 -13.03 -12.45
N GLN A 410 15.19 -12.37 -13.56
CA GLN A 410 16.16 -12.12 -14.64
C GLN A 410 17.27 -11.19 -14.19
N LEU A 411 16.97 -10.12 -13.46
CA LEU A 411 17.97 -9.12 -13.06
C LEU A 411 18.90 -9.64 -11.97
N TYR A 412 18.33 -10.24 -10.92
CA TYR A 412 19.08 -10.57 -9.71
C TYR A 412 19.86 -11.89 -9.83
N VAL A 413 19.34 -12.86 -10.59
CA VAL A 413 19.94 -14.20 -10.71
C VAL A 413 20.10 -14.71 -12.15
N GLY A 414 19.76 -13.90 -13.15
CA GLY A 414 19.86 -14.29 -14.57
C GLY A 414 18.78 -15.29 -15.03
N ASP A 415 17.73 -15.50 -14.25
CA ASP A 415 16.73 -16.53 -14.45
C ASP A 415 15.30 -16.00 -14.25
N SER A 416 14.58 -15.75 -15.31
CA SER A 416 13.21 -15.23 -15.29
C SER A 416 12.19 -16.18 -14.64
N ASP A 417 12.51 -17.49 -14.51
CA ASP A 417 11.68 -18.47 -13.80
C ASP A 417 12.06 -18.63 -12.30
N PHE A 418 12.90 -17.74 -11.78
CA PHE A 418 13.34 -17.81 -10.37
C PHE A 418 12.17 -17.80 -9.38
N TYR A 419 11.11 -17.02 -9.62
CA TYR A 419 9.89 -16.99 -8.81
C TYR A 419 9.30 -18.40 -8.60
N LYS A 420 9.29 -19.24 -9.64
CA LYS A 420 8.76 -20.61 -9.57
C LYS A 420 9.66 -21.52 -8.74
N LYS A 421 10.98 -21.36 -8.87
CA LYS A 421 11.96 -22.09 -8.08
C LYS A 421 11.86 -21.74 -6.60
N GLU A 422 11.63 -20.47 -6.26
CA GLU A 422 11.41 -20.02 -4.89
C GLU A 422 10.13 -20.63 -4.29
N LEU A 423 9.03 -20.67 -5.03
CA LEU A 423 7.80 -21.31 -4.57
C LEU A 423 7.98 -22.84 -4.36
N GLN A 424 8.75 -23.49 -5.25
CA GLN A 424 9.09 -24.91 -5.10
C GLN A 424 9.96 -25.16 -3.87
N ARG A 425 10.95 -24.30 -3.60
CA ARG A 425 11.77 -24.33 -2.39
C ARG A 425 10.93 -24.15 -1.13
N LEU A 426 10.00 -23.19 -1.16
CA LEU A 426 9.07 -22.92 -0.07
C LEU A 426 8.17 -24.14 0.22
N ALA A 427 7.59 -24.74 -0.82
CA ALA A 427 6.75 -25.94 -0.70
C ALA A 427 7.53 -27.17 -0.22
N ALA A 428 8.82 -27.26 -0.51
CA ALA A 428 9.70 -28.35 -0.10
C ALA A 428 10.44 -28.11 1.23
N ALA A 429 10.21 -26.97 1.89
CA ALA A 429 10.89 -26.59 3.12
C ALA A 429 10.67 -27.62 4.24
N LYS A 430 11.74 -27.91 4.99
CA LYS A 430 11.72 -28.87 6.09
C LYS A 430 12.12 -28.22 7.40
N PRO A 431 11.47 -28.56 8.52
CA PRO A 431 11.81 -28.02 9.83
C PRO A 431 13.29 -28.12 10.20
N THR A 432 13.93 -29.22 9.80
CA THR A 432 15.37 -29.47 10.08
C THR A 432 16.29 -28.52 9.35
N ALA A 433 15.99 -28.18 8.08
CA ALA A 433 16.75 -27.22 7.30
C ALA A 433 16.55 -25.78 7.84
N VAL A 434 15.30 -25.42 8.15
CA VAL A 434 14.96 -24.13 8.77
C VAL A 434 15.70 -23.95 10.10
N LYS A 435 15.66 -24.95 10.99
CA LYS A 435 16.38 -24.94 12.24
C LYS A 435 17.89 -24.75 12.03
N ALA A 436 18.48 -25.49 11.09
CA ALA A 436 19.92 -25.40 10.80
C ALA A 436 20.33 -24.01 10.31
N ALA A 437 19.55 -23.42 9.42
CA ALA A 437 19.78 -22.05 8.94
C ALA A 437 19.68 -21.02 10.08
N MET A 438 18.65 -21.11 10.94
CA MET A 438 18.52 -20.23 12.10
C MET A 438 19.68 -20.36 13.07
N GLN A 439 20.11 -21.57 13.37
CA GLN A 439 21.27 -21.83 14.22
C GLN A 439 22.57 -21.26 13.65
N LYS A 440 22.77 -21.36 12.34
CA LYS A 440 23.95 -20.84 11.66
C LYS A 440 24.00 -19.32 11.66
N TRP A 441 22.86 -18.63 11.49
CA TRP A 441 22.82 -17.20 11.19
C TRP A 441 22.36 -16.33 12.35
N LEU A 442 21.40 -16.77 13.18
CA LEU A 442 20.82 -15.96 14.25
C LEU A 442 21.50 -16.16 15.64
N THR A 443 22.53 -16.99 15.71
CA THR A 443 23.41 -17.12 16.90
C THR A 443 24.66 -16.22 16.81
N ARG A 444 24.82 -15.50 15.73
CA ARG A 444 25.89 -14.50 15.54
C ARG A 444 25.61 -13.26 16.38
N PRO A 445 26.61 -12.39 16.59
CA PRO A 445 26.40 -11.14 17.29
C PRO A 445 25.25 -10.32 16.68
N VAL A 446 24.45 -9.70 17.56
CA VAL A 446 23.19 -9.02 17.23
C VAL A 446 23.30 -7.51 17.36
N LEU A 447 22.62 -6.77 16.51
CA LEU A 447 22.31 -5.36 16.72
C LEU A 447 20.99 -5.24 17.47
N GLU A 448 21.04 -4.77 18.71
CA GLU A 448 19.90 -4.40 19.53
C GLU A 448 19.64 -2.91 19.40
N ILE A 449 18.46 -2.51 18.94
CA ILE A 449 18.01 -1.12 18.96
C ILE A 449 16.78 -1.04 19.86
N ARG A 450 16.76 -0.04 20.74
CA ARG A 450 15.59 0.33 21.53
C ARG A 450 15.22 1.77 21.21
N VAL A 451 13.99 1.99 20.76
CA VAL A 451 13.44 3.33 20.55
C VAL A 451 12.46 3.62 21.69
N GLU A 452 12.76 4.61 22.51
CA GLU A 452 11.98 4.99 23.68
C GLU A 452 11.19 6.28 23.41
N PRO A 453 9.98 6.44 24.03
CA PRO A 453 9.27 7.69 24.00
C PRO A 453 10.10 8.82 24.61
N GLY A 454 10.20 9.94 23.91
CA GLY A 454 10.95 11.12 24.37
C GLY A 454 11.15 12.14 23.26
N GLU A 455 11.85 13.24 23.60
CA GLU A 455 12.28 14.21 22.61
C GLU A 455 13.32 13.56 21.71
N ARG A 456 13.12 13.68 20.41
CA ARG A 456 14.02 13.13 19.41
C ARG A 456 15.34 13.90 19.45
N GLU A 457 16.45 13.17 19.53
CA GLU A 457 17.77 13.77 19.33
C GLU A 457 17.90 14.22 17.88
N VAL A 458 18.61 15.36 17.69
CA VAL A 458 18.90 15.82 16.34
C VAL A 458 19.80 14.81 15.65
N TYR A 459 19.28 14.17 14.60
CA TYR A 459 20.07 13.25 13.79
C TYR A 459 21.18 14.03 13.09
N LYS A 460 22.40 13.69 13.39
CA LYS A 460 23.58 14.21 12.70
C LYS A 460 23.93 13.21 11.60
N GLU A 461 23.65 13.59 10.37
CA GLU A 461 24.12 12.83 9.23
C GLU A 461 25.64 12.76 9.27
N VAL A 462 26.16 11.55 9.10
CA VAL A 462 27.59 11.38 8.85
C VAL A 462 27.72 11.28 7.34
N ALA A 463 28.32 12.30 6.71
CA ALA A 463 28.63 12.21 5.28
C ALA A 463 29.41 10.92 5.04
N ALA A 464 29.09 10.19 3.96
CA ALA A 464 29.73 8.90 3.64
C ALA A 464 31.26 8.97 3.49
N GLY A 465 31.82 10.16 3.56
CA GLY A 465 33.24 10.43 3.55
C GLY A 465 33.87 10.82 4.89
N ALA A 466 33.09 11.21 5.88
CA ALA A 466 33.60 11.56 7.20
C ALA A 466 33.80 10.26 8.00
N GLY A 467 35.01 10.01 8.39
CA GLY A 467 35.48 8.76 9.01
C GLY A 467 34.55 8.15 10.04
N SER A 468 34.51 6.84 9.98
CA SER A 468 33.75 5.93 10.83
C SER A 468 33.72 6.35 12.31
N ARG A 469 32.56 6.16 12.95
CA ARG A 469 32.42 6.18 14.41
C ARG A 469 33.35 5.19 15.14
N THR A 470 34.01 4.29 14.44
CA THR A 470 34.77 3.17 14.98
C THR A 470 36.21 3.05 14.42
N GLY A 471 36.84 4.15 14.06
CA GLY A 471 38.27 4.15 13.65
C GLY A 471 38.48 3.85 12.15
N THR A 472 39.69 4.05 11.71
CA THR A 472 40.19 3.94 10.35
C THR A 472 40.04 2.55 9.76
N LEU A 473 38.86 2.22 9.23
CA LEU A 473 38.70 1.09 8.33
C LEU A 473 38.93 1.61 6.89
N SER A 474 39.98 1.09 6.25
CA SER A 474 40.13 1.23 4.81
C SER A 474 38.90 0.64 4.09
N SER A 475 38.41 1.31 3.04
CA SER A 475 37.32 0.75 2.23
C SER A 475 37.67 -0.68 1.83
N PRO A 476 36.77 -1.64 2.05
CA PRO A 476 37.03 -3.02 1.65
C PRO A 476 37.32 -3.10 0.16
N ALA A 477 38.24 -3.99 -0.24
CA ALA A 477 38.66 -4.15 -1.65
C ALA A 477 37.54 -4.59 -2.61
N PHE A 478 36.37 -5.00 -2.07
CA PHE A 478 35.22 -5.41 -2.87
C PHE A 478 34.34 -4.24 -3.36
N TYR A 479 34.57 -3.03 -2.84
CA TYR A 479 33.86 -1.85 -3.31
C TYR A 479 34.74 -1.08 -4.29
N ALA A 480 34.49 -1.28 -5.58
CA ALA A 480 35.04 -0.45 -6.64
C ALA A 480 33.90 0.35 -7.27
N PRO A 481 33.84 1.66 -7.10
CA PRO A 481 32.94 2.49 -7.89
C PRO A 481 33.28 2.31 -9.38
N PRO A 482 32.30 2.39 -10.29
CA PRO A 482 32.58 2.36 -11.73
C PRO A 482 33.64 3.43 -12.05
N GLY A 483 34.68 3.05 -12.77
CA GLY A 483 35.73 3.98 -13.17
C GLY A 483 35.13 5.10 -14.02
N SER A 484 35.33 6.34 -13.65
CA SER A 484 34.89 7.53 -14.40
C SER A 484 35.76 7.82 -15.62
N GLU A 485 36.66 6.92 -16.00
CA GLU A 485 37.72 7.25 -16.93
C GLU A 485 37.41 6.79 -18.37
N ASP A 486 37.48 7.75 -19.25
CA ASP A 486 37.93 7.74 -20.66
C ASP A 486 37.05 7.20 -21.79
N ASN A 487 35.82 6.74 -21.58
CA ASN A 487 34.92 6.43 -22.68
C ASN A 487 33.52 7.03 -22.44
N LEU A 488 33.45 8.34 -22.46
CA LEU A 488 32.16 9.06 -22.57
C LEU A 488 31.51 8.61 -23.87
N VAL A 489 30.58 7.66 -23.77
CA VAL A 489 29.68 7.36 -24.87
C VAL A 489 28.70 8.51 -24.90
N SER A 490 28.89 9.48 -25.78
CA SER A 490 27.85 10.48 -26.06
C SER A 490 26.52 9.77 -26.32
N SER A 491 25.42 10.42 -25.94
CA SER A 491 24.08 9.92 -26.30
C SER A 491 24.10 9.38 -27.73
N PRO A 492 23.66 8.15 -27.94
CA PRO A 492 23.69 7.58 -29.28
C PRO A 492 22.77 8.37 -30.17
N LEU A 493 23.27 8.88 -31.24
CA LEU A 493 22.43 9.38 -32.33
C LEU A 493 21.70 8.17 -32.91
N SER A 494 20.40 8.09 -32.64
CA SER A 494 19.54 7.14 -33.33
C SER A 494 19.16 7.72 -34.71
N PHE A 495 19.17 6.88 -35.72
CA PHE A 495 18.62 7.23 -37.02
C PHE A 495 17.10 7.07 -37.09
N GLN A 496 16.47 6.66 -35.99
CA GLN A 496 15.03 6.60 -35.88
C GLN A 496 14.45 8.01 -35.82
N ASP A 497 13.49 8.31 -36.70
CA ASP A 497 12.75 9.55 -36.62
C ASP A 497 11.91 9.59 -35.31
N ARG A 498 12.19 10.58 -34.50
CA ARG A 498 11.51 10.83 -33.22
C ARG A 498 10.82 12.19 -33.16
N SER A 499 10.75 12.88 -34.33
CA SER A 499 10.13 14.20 -34.44
C SER A 499 8.64 14.21 -34.11
N THR A 500 7.98 13.04 -34.18
CA THR A 500 6.55 12.89 -33.92
C THR A 500 6.30 11.89 -32.82
N PHE A 501 5.65 12.30 -31.73
CA PHE A 501 5.18 11.44 -30.68
C PHE A 501 4.09 10.48 -31.21
N PRO A 502 4.21 9.16 -31.03
CA PRO A 502 3.17 8.23 -31.46
C PRO A 502 1.94 8.35 -30.58
N GLU A 503 0.89 8.92 -31.10
CA GLU A 503 -0.39 9.05 -30.38
C GLU A 503 -1.12 7.69 -30.29
N PRO A 504 -1.91 7.47 -29.21
CA PRO A 504 -2.76 6.28 -29.12
C PRO A 504 -3.68 6.12 -30.32
N THR A 505 -3.77 4.90 -30.87
CA THR A 505 -4.50 4.61 -32.12
C THR A 505 -6.02 4.48 -31.94
N GLY A 506 -6.54 4.67 -30.74
CA GLY A 506 -7.96 4.61 -30.41
C GLY A 506 -8.18 4.43 -28.91
N THR A 507 -9.42 4.19 -28.53
CA THR A 507 -9.82 3.92 -27.15
C THR A 507 -10.36 2.49 -27.08
N PRO A 508 -9.71 1.57 -26.37
CA PRO A 508 -10.27 0.25 -26.16
C PRO A 508 -11.53 0.32 -25.29
N ALA A 509 -12.51 -0.48 -25.62
CA ALA A 509 -13.73 -0.57 -24.83
C ALA A 509 -13.44 -1.17 -23.45
N LEU A 510 -14.08 -0.65 -22.42
CA LEU A 510 -14.11 -1.30 -21.13
C LEU A 510 -15.04 -2.53 -21.22
N ASP A 511 -14.52 -3.71 -20.92
CA ASP A 511 -15.29 -4.93 -20.69
C ASP A 511 -15.47 -5.13 -19.19
N PHE A 512 -16.48 -4.44 -18.60
CA PHE A 512 -16.81 -4.64 -17.19
C PHE A 512 -17.66 -5.91 -17.06
N PRO A 513 -17.34 -6.84 -16.13
CA PRO A 513 -18.04 -8.10 -16.04
C PRO A 513 -19.51 -7.91 -15.67
N THR A 514 -20.38 -8.65 -16.36
CA THR A 514 -21.82 -8.67 -16.06
C THR A 514 -22.06 -9.10 -14.62
N VAL A 515 -22.82 -8.30 -13.87
CA VAL A 515 -23.20 -8.61 -12.50
C VAL A 515 -24.55 -9.34 -12.48
N GLU A 516 -24.52 -10.59 -12.03
CA GLU A 516 -25.70 -11.41 -11.80
C GLU A 516 -26.23 -11.18 -10.37
N GLU A 517 -27.55 -11.10 -10.21
CA GLU A 517 -28.20 -10.91 -8.90
C GLU A 517 -29.05 -12.14 -8.54
N THR A 518 -28.99 -12.55 -7.28
CA THR A 518 -29.88 -13.56 -6.70
C THR A 518 -30.18 -13.25 -5.25
N THR A 519 -31.09 -14.01 -4.63
CA THR A 519 -31.45 -13.83 -3.22
C THR A 519 -31.39 -15.20 -2.52
N LEU A 520 -30.88 -15.22 -1.29
CA LEU A 520 -30.92 -16.39 -0.42
C LEU A 520 -32.32 -16.55 0.20
N SER A 521 -32.60 -17.73 0.77
CA SER A 521 -33.91 -18.05 1.34
C SER A 521 -34.38 -17.10 2.44
N ASN A 522 -33.47 -16.44 3.16
CA ASN A 522 -33.76 -15.46 4.20
C ASN A 522 -33.81 -14.00 3.70
N GLY A 523 -33.72 -13.77 2.39
CA GLY A 523 -33.83 -12.44 1.80
C GLY A 523 -32.50 -11.70 1.57
N ILE A 524 -31.36 -12.26 1.96
CA ILE A 524 -30.04 -11.65 1.70
C ILE A 524 -29.79 -11.62 0.20
N LYS A 525 -29.48 -10.43 -0.34
CA LYS A 525 -29.11 -10.26 -1.73
C LYS A 525 -27.68 -10.69 -1.99
N VAL A 526 -27.45 -11.36 -3.11
CA VAL A 526 -26.14 -11.80 -3.59
C VAL A 526 -25.89 -11.22 -4.97
N PHE A 527 -24.78 -10.53 -5.13
CA PHE A 527 -24.29 -9.93 -6.38
C PHE A 527 -23.03 -10.66 -6.79
N PHE A 528 -23.00 -11.19 -8.01
CA PHE A 528 -21.91 -12.02 -8.51
C PHE A 528 -21.36 -11.49 -9.83
N ALA A 529 -20.02 -11.40 -9.94
CA ALA A 529 -19.33 -11.14 -11.20
C ALA A 529 -18.21 -12.17 -11.41
N ARG A 530 -18.18 -12.79 -12.60
CA ARG A 530 -17.19 -13.82 -12.92
C ARG A 530 -15.88 -13.23 -13.37
N ARG A 531 -14.76 -13.63 -12.70
CA ARG A 531 -13.38 -13.31 -13.08
C ARG A 531 -12.53 -14.56 -12.86
N ALA A 532 -11.95 -15.13 -13.93
CA ALA A 532 -11.23 -16.40 -13.88
C ALA A 532 -9.76 -16.30 -14.30
N ALA A 533 -9.16 -15.09 -14.16
CA ALA A 533 -7.77 -14.87 -14.51
C ALA A 533 -6.79 -15.65 -13.59
N VAL A 534 -7.21 -15.84 -12.34
CA VAL A 534 -6.50 -16.63 -11.33
C VAL A 534 -7.53 -17.49 -10.58
N PRO A 535 -7.13 -18.66 -10.01
CA PRO A 535 -8.06 -19.55 -9.31
C PRO A 535 -8.37 -19.06 -7.89
N THR A 536 -8.83 -17.82 -7.76
CA THR A 536 -9.22 -17.20 -6.48
C THR A 536 -10.66 -16.70 -6.55
N VAL A 537 -11.29 -16.62 -5.38
CA VAL A 537 -12.63 -16.06 -5.19
C VAL A 537 -12.60 -15.08 -4.04
N ARG A 538 -13.14 -13.89 -4.27
CA ARG A 538 -13.32 -12.84 -3.26
C ARG A 538 -14.79 -12.75 -2.90
N VAL A 539 -15.08 -12.72 -1.60
CA VAL A 539 -16.44 -12.55 -1.06
C VAL A 539 -16.42 -11.41 -0.06
N ALA A 540 -17.38 -10.50 -0.17
CA ALA A 540 -17.59 -9.44 0.79
C ALA A 540 -19.03 -9.48 1.31
N VAL A 541 -19.19 -9.61 2.62
CA VAL A 541 -20.48 -9.44 3.32
C VAL A 541 -20.49 -8.05 3.92
N SER A 542 -21.34 -7.18 3.39
CA SER A 542 -21.34 -5.75 3.66
C SER A 542 -22.57 -5.34 4.46
N PHE A 543 -22.35 -4.48 5.47
CA PHE A 543 -23.36 -3.92 6.36
C PHE A 543 -23.28 -2.40 6.36
N ASN A 544 -24.43 -1.73 6.42
CA ASN A 544 -24.45 -0.26 6.57
C ASN A 544 -24.20 0.14 8.04
N ALA A 545 -23.02 -0.20 8.55
CA ALA A 545 -22.61 -0.17 9.95
C ALA A 545 -21.17 0.37 10.14
N GLY A 546 -20.75 1.36 9.35
CA GLY A 546 -19.44 2.00 9.53
C GLY A 546 -19.36 2.85 10.80
N TYR A 547 -18.18 3.46 11.06
CA TYR A 547 -18.01 4.28 12.26
C TYR A 547 -18.87 5.58 12.27
N ALA A 548 -19.54 5.92 11.19
CA ALA A 548 -20.63 6.90 11.19
C ALA A 548 -21.88 6.43 11.98
N ALA A 549 -21.97 5.12 12.26
CA ALA A 549 -23.02 4.54 13.11
C ALA A 549 -22.68 4.59 14.60
N ASP A 550 -21.47 4.97 14.97
CA ASP A 550 -21.04 5.07 16.37
C ASP A 550 -21.90 6.10 17.13
N PRO A 551 -22.46 5.74 18.30
CA PRO A 551 -23.02 6.73 19.19
C PRO A 551 -21.97 7.77 19.60
N ALA A 552 -22.38 9.01 19.84
CA ALA A 552 -21.45 10.11 20.13
C ALA A 552 -20.59 9.85 21.39
N ASP A 553 -21.16 9.19 22.39
CA ASP A 553 -20.51 8.78 23.65
C ASP A 553 -19.75 7.45 23.54
N LYS A 554 -19.82 6.75 22.40
CA LYS A 554 -19.18 5.45 22.13
C LYS A 554 -18.35 5.47 20.84
N ARG A 555 -17.82 6.65 20.44
CA ARG A 555 -16.98 6.74 19.24
C ARG A 555 -15.81 5.75 19.32
N GLY A 556 -15.62 4.96 18.26
CA GLY A 556 -14.64 3.88 18.16
C GLY A 556 -15.22 2.46 18.33
N ILE A 557 -16.52 2.35 18.64
CA ILE A 557 -17.15 1.04 18.88
C ILE A 557 -17.21 0.18 17.61
N ALA A 558 -17.46 0.76 16.43
CA ALA A 558 -17.45 0.01 15.17
C ALA A 558 -16.07 -0.59 14.86
N SER A 559 -14.99 0.16 15.14
CA SER A 559 -13.62 -0.36 15.00
C SER A 559 -13.33 -1.46 16.01
N MET A 560 -13.69 -1.29 17.27
CA MET A 560 -13.53 -2.33 18.29
C MET A 560 -14.32 -3.59 17.93
N MET A 561 -15.59 -3.44 17.56
CA MET A 561 -16.47 -4.55 17.18
C MET A 561 -15.89 -5.32 16.00
N SER A 562 -15.47 -4.63 14.93
CA SER A 562 -14.92 -5.29 13.73
C SER A 562 -13.61 -6.03 14.05
N THR A 563 -12.72 -5.45 14.86
CA THR A 563 -11.51 -6.15 15.32
C THR A 563 -11.86 -7.37 16.18
N MET A 564 -12.77 -7.21 17.13
CA MET A 564 -13.16 -8.30 18.04
C MET A 564 -13.84 -9.49 17.34
N MET A 565 -14.46 -9.28 16.18
CA MET A 565 -15.06 -10.38 15.40
C MET A 565 -14.03 -11.42 14.95
N SER A 566 -12.78 -11.00 14.71
CA SER A 566 -11.68 -11.90 14.35
C SER A 566 -10.88 -12.44 15.55
N GLU A 567 -11.19 -11.99 16.79
CA GLU A 567 -10.47 -12.38 18.00
C GLU A 567 -11.08 -13.59 18.74
N GLY A 568 -11.87 -14.36 18.05
CA GLY A 568 -12.45 -15.62 18.51
C GLY A 568 -13.94 -15.73 18.21
N THR A 569 -14.35 -16.96 17.92
CA THR A 569 -15.77 -17.32 17.79
C THR A 569 -16.17 -18.21 18.96
N THR A 570 -17.44 -18.62 19.00
CA THR A 570 -17.91 -19.59 20.01
C THR A 570 -17.25 -20.96 19.85
N SER A 571 -16.62 -21.24 18.71
CA SER A 571 -15.98 -22.53 18.39
C SER A 571 -14.46 -22.47 18.26
N LEU A 572 -13.89 -21.32 17.93
CA LEU A 572 -12.47 -21.13 17.66
C LEU A 572 -11.89 -19.97 18.49
N THR A 573 -10.68 -20.19 19.02
CA THR A 573 -9.88 -19.07 19.56
C THR A 573 -9.31 -18.22 18.42
N SER A 574 -8.81 -17.02 18.73
CA SER A 574 -8.16 -16.15 17.74
C SER A 574 -6.97 -16.81 17.04
N THR A 575 -6.15 -17.57 17.79
CA THR A 575 -5.04 -18.34 17.22
C THR A 575 -5.55 -19.43 16.27
N GLN A 576 -6.64 -20.14 16.62
CA GLN A 576 -7.20 -21.19 15.75
C GLN A 576 -7.84 -20.61 14.49
N ILE A 577 -8.41 -19.39 14.54
CA ILE A 577 -8.88 -18.67 13.34
C ILE A 577 -7.68 -18.42 12.42
N ALA A 578 -6.61 -17.80 12.92
CA ALA A 578 -5.40 -17.53 12.15
C ALA A 578 -4.77 -18.81 11.56
N GLU A 579 -4.62 -19.88 12.35
CA GLU A 579 -4.12 -21.17 11.87
C GLU A 579 -5.00 -21.77 10.77
N THR A 580 -6.32 -21.57 10.86
CA THR A 580 -7.26 -22.07 9.85
C THR A 580 -7.11 -21.30 8.55
N GLU A 581 -7.01 -19.98 8.62
CA GLU A 581 -6.72 -19.13 7.46
C GLU A 581 -5.44 -19.54 6.74
N GLU A 582 -4.38 -19.70 7.50
CA GLU A 582 -3.05 -20.08 7.01
C GLU A 582 -3.05 -21.48 6.37
N LYS A 583 -3.73 -22.46 6.97
CA LYS A 583 -3.90 -23.80 6.41
C LYS A 583 -4.70 -23.82 5.11
N LEU A 584 -5.67 -22.93 4.98
CA LEU A 584 -6.52 -22.81 3.79
C LEU A 584 -5.89 -21.92 2.70
N GLY A 585 -4.87 -21.12 3.01
CA GLY A 585 -4.40 -20.05 2.15
C GLY A 585 -5.50 -19.00 1.91
N ALA A 586 -6.35 -18.83 2.91
CA ALA A 586 -7.43 -17.87 2.92
C ALA A 586 -7.04 -16.62 3.74
N ASP A 587 -7.75 -15.54 3.50
CA ASP A 587 -7.67 -14.31 4.28
C ASP A 587 -9.10 -13.87 4.61
N VAL A 588 -9.43 -13.85 5.91
CA VAL A 588 -10.72 -13.40 6.43
C VAL A 588 -10.47 -12.16 7.25
N SER A 589 -11.04 -11.04 6.86
CA SER A 589 -10.88 -9.78 7.56
C SER A 589 -12.21 -9.09 7.78
N VAL A 590 -12.38 -8.42 8.91
CA VAL A 590 -13.52 -7.57 9.18
C VAL A 590 -13.04 -6.15 9.45
N GLY A 591 -13.56 -5.20 8.69
CA GLY A 591 -13.16 -3.80 8.80
C GLY A 591 -14.34 -2.84 8.72
N SER A 592 -14.24 -1.74 9.47
CA SER A 592 -15.20 -0.65 9.42
C SER A 592 -14.61 0.58 8.74
N SER A 593 -15.28 1.06 7.68
CA SER A 593 -15.02 2.34 7.02
C SER A 593 -15.98 3.41 7.56
N LEU A 594 -16.02 4.59 6.94
CA LEU A 594 -16.94 5.64 7.34
C LEU A 594 -18.40 5.14 7.37
N ASP A 595 -18.85 4.52 6.29
CA ASP A 595 -20.26 4.17 6.11
C ASP A 595 -20.57 2.68 6.20
N ARG A 596 -19.58 1.80 6.03
CA ARG A 596 -19.79 0.35 5.93
C ARG A 596 -18.86 -0.44 6.84
N THR A 597 -19.39 -1.51 7.43
CA THR A 597 -18.58 -2.62 7.96
C THR A 597 -18.65 -3.76 6.95
N VAL A 598 -17.49 -4.30 6.59
CA VAL A 598 -17.35 -5.35 5.59
C VAL A 598 -16.55 -6.51 6.18
N ALA A 599 -17.13 -7.70 6.12
CA ALA A 599 -16.40 -8.94 6.35
C ALA A 599 -16.00 -9.51 4.98
N SER A 600 -14.71 -9.57 4.73
CA SER A 600 -14.10 -9.95 3.46
C SER A 600 -13.44 -11.31 3.56
N LEU A 601 -13.52 -12.08 2.48
CA LEU A 601 -12.80 -13.32 2.29
C LEU A 601 -12.07 -13.27 0.95
N ARG A 602 -10.81 -13.61 0.94
CA ARG A 602 -10.04 -14.03 -0.23
C ARG A 602 -9.69 -15.52 -0.04
N ALA A 603 -10.06 -16.35 -1.00
CA ALA A 603 -9.82 -17.78 -0.93
C ALA A 603 -9.30 -18.33 -2.26
N VAL A 604 -8.36 -19.27 -2.21
CA VAL A 604 -8.06 -20.10 -3.37
C VAL A 604 -9.24 -21.03 -3.65
N LYS A 605 -9.63 -21.17 -4.91
CA LYS A 605 -10.82 -21.93 -5.34
C LYS A 605 -10.93 -23.35 -4.73
N PRO A 606 -9.86 -24.16 -4.64
CA PRO A 606 -9.95 -25.49 -4.05
C PRO A 606 -10.40 -25.52 -2.59
N ASN A 607 -10.12 -24.42 -1.83
CA ASN A 607 -10.42 -24.32 -0.39
C ASN A 607 -11.64 -23.43 -0.10
N LEU A 608 -12.36 -22.95 -1.14
CA LEU A 608 -13.46 -21.99 -1.02
C LEU A 608 -14.53 -22.42 -0.02
N GLY A 609 -14.95 -23.71 -0.04
CA GLY A 609 -15.97 -24.21 0.86
C GLY A 609 -15.61 -24.06 2.33
N LEU A 610 -14.42 -24.51 2.72
CA LEU A 610 -13.91 -24.40 4.09
C LEU A 610 -13.67 -22.94 4.50
N SER A 611 -13.20 -22.11 3.57
CA SER A 611 -12.96 -20.68 3.82
C SER A 611 -14.28 -19.93 4.05
N LEU A 612 -15.37 -20.30 3.36
CA LEU A 612 -16.70 -19.76 3.60
C LEU A 612 -17.29 -20.20 4.96
N ASP A 613 -16.95 -21.42 5.44
CA ASP A 613 -17.33 -21.85 6.80
C ASP A 613 -16.73 -20.93 7.85
N LEU A 614 -15.43 -20.62 7.71
CA LEU A 614 -14.73 -19.71 8.61
C LEU A 614 -15.32 -18.29 8.55
N LEU A 615 -15.54 -17.73 7.35
CA LEU A 615 -16.16 -16.41 7.20
C LEU A 615 -17.52 -16.34 7.89
N ALA A 616 -18.35 -17.38 7.71
CA ALA A 616 -19.68 -17.43 8.30
C ALA A 616 -19.64 -17.54 9.82
N ASP A 617 -18.67 -18.25 10.39
CA ASP A 617 -18.48 -18.37 11.83
C ASP A 617 -18.05 -17.04 12.46
N VAL A 618 -17.06 -16.38 11.85
CA VAL A 618 -16.59 -15.03 12.27
C VAL A 618 -17.73 -13.98 12.25
N ILE A 619 -18.59 -14.02 11.24
CA ILE A 619 -19.71 -13.06 11.14
C ILE A 619 -20.81 -13.36 12.16
N LYS A 620 -21.21 -14.62 12.30
CA LYS A 620 -22.43 -14.99 13.03
C LYS A 620 -22.21 -15.28 14.51
N ASN A 621 -21.03 -15.78 14.85
CA ASN A 621 -20.75 -16.38 16.16
C ASN A 621 -19.52 -15.80 16.88
N PRO A 622 -19.21 -14.49 16.77
CA PRO A 622 -18.07 -13.93 17.49
C PRO A 622 -18.27 -14.07 19.00
N ALA A 623 -17.22 -14.44 19.71
CA ALA A 623 -17.29 -14.71 21.16
C ALA A 623 -17.32 -13.42 22.01
N PHE A 624 -16.69 -12.36 21.54
CA PHE A 624 -16.48 -11.11 22.28
C PHE A 624 -15.98 -11.34 23.71
N ALA A 625 -14.96 -12.18 23.85
CA ALA A 625 -14.42 -12.56 25.15
C ALA A 625 -13.84 -11.33 25.88
N THR A 626 -14.08 -11.22 27.21
CA THR A 626 -13.69 -10.02 27.98
C THR A 626 -12.17 -9.80 27.99
N ASN A 627 -11.37 -10.86 28.09
CA ASN A 627 -9.89 -10.77 28.02
C ASN A 627 -9.41 -10.20 26.68
N GLU A 628 -10.04 -10.62 25.57
CA GLU A 628 -9.72 -10.09 24.24
C GLU A 628 -10.19 -8.64 24.08
N LEU A 629 -11.34 -8.29 24.63
CA LEU A 629 -11.81 -6.89 24.63
C LEU A 629 -10.80 -5.97 25.30
N GLU A 630 -10.26 -6.36 26.46
CA GLU A 630 -9.25 -5.54 27.16
C GLU A 630 -7.94 -5.45 26.38
N ARG A 631 -7.51 -6.52 25.73
CA ARG A 631 -6.34 -6.52 24.86
C ARG A 631 -6.54 -5.59 23.66
N VAL A 632 -7.66 -5.70 22.94
CA VAL A 632 -8.02 -4.85 21.80
C VAL A 632 -8.18 -3.39 22.24
N ARG A 633 -8.75 -3.14 23.43
CA ARG A 633 -8.82 -1.79 24.00
C ARG A 633 -7.45 -1.15 24.15
N VAL A 634 -6.47 -1.87 24.72
CA VAL A 634 -5.10 -1.37 24.88
C VAL A 634 -4.47 -1.08 23.52
N GLN A 635 -4.67 -1.95 22.53
CA GLN A 635 -4.17 -1.73 21.18
C GLN A 635 -4.80 -0.49 20.53
N GLN A 636 -6.13 -0.30 20.68
CA GLN A 636 -6.82 0.86 20.12
C GLN A 636 -6.42 2.17 20.82
N LEU A 637 -6.24 2.17 22.13
CA LEU A 637 -5.72 3.33 22.87
C LEU A 637 -4.28 3.67 22.45
N THR A 638 -3.44 2.65 22.23
CA THR A 638 -2.07 2.83 21.72
C THR A 638 -2.10 3.41 20.29
N ARG A 639 -3.01 2.94 19.44
CA ARG A 639 -3.24 3.49 18.10
C ARG A 639 -3.66 4.96 18.17
N ILE A 640 -4.60 5.32 19.03
CA ILE A 640 -5.04 6.72 19.25
C ILE A 640 -3.85 7.59 19.67
N LYS A 641 -3.01 7.09 20.59
CA LYS A 641 -1.78 7.78 21.00
C LYS A 641 -0.80 7.96 19.83
N SER A 642 -0.62 6.93 19.01
CA SER A 642 0.21 7.01 17.79
C SER A 642 -0.34 8.05 16.82
N GLU A 643 -1.64 8.06 16.55
CA GLU A 643 -2.29 9.05 15.70
C GLU A 643 -2.08 10.48 16.21
N ASN A 644 -2.14 10.69 17.53
CA ASN A 644 -1.89 11.99 18.16
C ASN A 644 -0.40 12.41 18.14
N ASN A 645 0.52 11.49 17.87
CA ASN A 645 1.95 11.79 17.72
C ASN A 645 2.35 12.11 16.28
N GLN A 646 1.48 11.91 15.31
CA GLN A 646 1.73 12.15 13.89
C GLN A 646 1.00 13.40 13.40
N PRO A 647 1.65 14.32 12.65
CA PRO A 647 0.97 15.51 12.13
C PRO A 647 -0.30 15.19 11.36
N GLN A 648 -0.25 14.18 10.48
CA GLN A 648 -1.42 13.74 9.72
C GLN A 648 -2.50 13.12 10.61
N GLY A 649 -2.12 12.29 11.57
CA GLY A 649 -3.05 11.69 12.54
C GLY A 649 -3.80 12.76 13.34
N ILE A 650 -3.07 13.76 13.85
CA ILE A 650 -3.67 14.92 14.55
C ILE A 650 -4.69 15.61 13.64
N ALA A 651 -4.31 15.90 12.40
CA ALA A 651 -5.14 16.66 11.47
C ALA A 651 -6.46 15.93 11.13
N VAL A 652 -6.40 14.64 10.75
CA VAL A 652 -7.59 13.86 10.36
C VAL A 652 -8.48 13.49 11.55
N ARG A 653 -7.98 13.62 12.79
CA ARG A 653 -8.78 13.46 14.00
C ARG A 653 -9.51 14.75 14.40
N ARG A 654 -8.90 15.90 14.14
CA ARG A 654 -9.38 17.21 14.60
C ARG A 654 -10.26 17.95 13.62
N LEU A 655 -10.03 17.80 12.32
CA LEU A 655 -10.75 18.56 11.29
C LEU A 655 -12.23 18.12 11.15
N PRO A 656 -12.60 16.81 11.08
CA PRO A 656 -14.00 16.40 10.89
C PRO A 656 -14.98 16.93 11.93
N PRO A 657 -14.67 16.90 13.25
CA PRO A 657 -15.56 17.52 14.27
C PRO A 657 -15.79 19.01 14.07
N LEU A 658 -14.82 19.74 13.51
CA LEU A 658 -14.97 21.18 13.20
C LEU A 658 -15.87 21.40 12.00
N LEU A 659 -15.81 20.51 11.01
CA LEU A 659 -16.58 20.63 9.77
C LEU A 659 -18.02 20.17 9.93
N TYR A 660 -18.25 19.01 10.58
CA TYR A 660 -19.57 18.39 10.67
C TYR A 660 -20.27 18.64 12.01
N GLY A 661 -19.54 19.09 13.05
CA GLY A 661 -20.05 19.13 14.42
C GLY A 661 -19.98 17.77 15.13
N LYS A 662 -19.71 17.79 16.43
CA LYS A 662 -19.48 16.56 17.25
C LYS A 662 -20.67 15.59 17.25
N GLY A 663 -21.92 16.09 17.14
CA GLY A 663 -23.14 15.27 17.14
C GLY A 663 -23.48 14.63 15.79
N HIS A 664 -22.85 15.06 14.71
CA HIS A 664 -23.12 14.53 13.37
C HIS A 664 -22.45 13.14 13.20
N PRO A 665 -23.06 12.18 12.46
CA PRO A 665 -22.44 10.89 12.14
C PRO A 665 -20.98 10.97 11.65
N TYR A 666 -20.66 11.98 10.85
CA TYR A 666 -19.31 12.22 10.33
C TYR A 666 -18.46 13.16 11.21
N GLY A 667 -18.95 13.56 12.36
CA GLY A 667 -18.24 14.46 13.30
C GLY A 667 -17.25 13.78 14.24
N GLY A 668 -16.90 12.52 14.00
CA GLY A 668 -15.85 11.79 14.70
C GLY A 668 -14.50 11.83 13.97
N PRO A 669 -13.43 11.29 14.60
CA PRO A 669 -12.14 11.13 13.92
C PRO A 669 -12.27 10.32 12.64
N GLN A 670 -11.67 10.80 11.54
CA GLN A 670 -11.74 10.12 10.24
C GLN A 670 -11.05 8.75 10.24
N THR A 671 -10.21 8.48 11.24
CA THR A 671 -9.56 7.18 11.43
C THR A 671 -10.50 6.09 11.94
N GLY A 672 -11.69 6.46 12.44
CA GLY A 672 -12.63 5.54 13.08
C GLY A 672 -12.17 5.00 14.44
N SER A 673 -10.98 5.40 14.92
CA SER A 673 -10.41 4.90 16.18
C SER A 673 -11.14 5.42 17.44
N GLY A 674 -12.00 6.43 17.32
CA GLY A 674 -12.70 7.06 18.45
C GLY A 674 -11.81 7.99 19.27
N TYR A 675 -12.23 8.25 20.49
CA TYR A 675 -11.49 9.05 21.48
C TYR A 675 -11.04 8.16 22.64
N ALA A 676 -9.98 8.54 23.33
CA ALA A 676 -9.45 7.72 24.42
C ALA A 676 -10.49 7.48 25.53
N GLU A 677 -11.24 8.53 25.90
CA GLU A 677 -12.30 8.48 26.89
C GLU A 677 -13.49 7.61 26.46
N THR A 678 -13.93 7.69 25.19
CA THR A 678 -15.03 6.86 24.69
C THR A 678 -14.63 5.40 24.59
N VAL A 679 -13.43 5.11 24.08
CA VAL A 679 -12.87 3.75 23.95
C VAL A 679 -12.67 3.10 25.32
N ALA A 680 -12.20 3.87 26.33
CA ALA A 680 -12.06 3.38 27.71
C ALA A 680 -13.42 2.98 28.33
N ALA A 681 -14.51 3.65 27.94
CA ALA A 681 -15.84 3.42 28.50
C ALA A 681 -16.64 2.33 27.76
N ILE A 682 -16.22 1.84 26.58
CA ILE A 682 -16.94 0.79 25.84
C ILE A 682 -16.87 -0.53 26.61
N GLY A 683 -18.00 -1.08 27.03
CA GLY A 683 -18.13 -2.39 27.66
C GLY A 683 -18.37 -3.52 26.66
N ARG A 684 -18.25 -4.77 27.12
CA ARG A 684 -18.56 -5.95 26.30
C ARG A 684 -19.99 -5.91 25.77
N ASP A 685 -20.94 -5.57 26.57
CA ASP A 685 -22.35 -5.54 26.19
C ASP A 685 -22.62 -4.47 25.12
N ASP A 686 -21.91 -3.35 25.17
CA ASP A 686 -21.99 -2.33 24.11
C ASP A 686 -21.58 -2.94 22.76
N VAL A 687 -20.46 -3.69 22.73
CA VAL A 687 -19.95 -4.34 21.50
C VAL A 687 -20.92 -5.40 20.99
N VAL A 688 -21.45 -6.24 21.89
CA VAL A 688 -22.46 -7.28 21.56
C VAL A 688 -23.71 -6.64 20.99
N ASN A 689 -24.24 -5.60 21.65
CA ASN A 689 -25.43 -4.89 21.21
C ASN A 689 -25.23 -4.19 19.87
N PHE A 690 -24.06 -3.58 19.64
CA PHE A 690 -23.72 -2.97 18.38
C PHE A 690 -23.64 -4.01 17.26
N HIS A 691 -22.97 -5.15 17.50
CA HIS A 691 -22.91 -6.26 16.55
C HIS A 691 -24.31 -6.79 16.21
N THR A 692 -25.10 -7.18 17.20
CA THR A 692 -26.40 -7.80 16.95
C THR A 692 -27.40 -6.89 16.25
N SER A 693 -27.26 -5.57 16.41
CA SER A 693 -28.13 -4.58 15.78
C SER A 693 -27.69 -4.22 14.36
N TRP A 694 -26.37 -4.09 14.13
CA TRP A 694 -25.83 -3.59 12.88
C TRP A 694 -25.34 -4.71 11.94
N VAL A 695 -24.75 -5.77 12.48
CA VAL A 695 -24.36 -6.98 11.73
C VAL A 695 -25.57 -7.93 11.69
N HIS A 696 -26.59 -7.53 10.96
CA HIS A 696 -27.90 -8.15 10.99
C HIS A 696 -28.28 -8.72 9.61
N PRO A 697 -28.83 -9.95 9.50
CA PRO A 697 -29.14 -10.57 8.21
C PRO A 697 -30.09 -9.73 7.33
N ALA A 698 -31.04 -9.02 7.91
CA ALA A 698 -31.93 -8.12 7.15
C ALA A 698 -31.22 -6.91 6.50
N LYS A 699 -29.96 -6.64 6.85
CA LYS A 699 -29.15 -5.53 6.32
C LYS A 699 -27.90 -6.01 5.59
N ALA A 700 -27.68 -7.32 5.50
CA ALA A 700 -26.56 -7.92 4.84
C ALA A 700 -26.72 -7.90 3.32
N GLU A 701 -25.64 -7.57 2.60
CA GLU A 701 -25.50 -7.74 1.17
C GLU A 701 -24.21 -8.52 0.91
N ILE A 702 -24.27 -9.52 0.02
CA ILE A 702 -23.10 -10.37 -0.30
C ILE A 702 -22.65 -10.05 -1.73
N PHE A 703 -21.37 -9.75 -1.88
CA PHE A 703 -20.73 -9.52 -3.17
C PHE A 703 -19.70 -10.61 -3.40
N VAL A 704 -19.66 -11.18 -4.60
CA VAL A 704 -18.74 -12.25 -4.98
C VAL A 704 -18.11 -11.94 -6.33
N VAL A 705 -16.77 -11.98 -6.38
CA VAL A 705 -15.99 -11.83 -7.63
C VAL A 705 -14.92 -12.90 -7.68
N GLY A 706 -14.79 -13.63 -8.78
CA GLY A 706 -13.69 -14.60 -8.93
C GLY A 706 -14.01 -15.78 -9.84
N ASP A 707 -13.14 -16.81 -9.76
CA ASP A 707 -13.22 -18.02 -10.55
C ASP A 707 -14.25 -19.01 -9.98
N THR A 708 -15.52 -18.66 -10.12
CA THR A 708 -16.67 -19.51 -9.80
C THR A 708 -17.86 -19.16 -10.69
N SER A 709 -19.02 -19.70 -10.42
CA SER A 709 -20.28 -19.34 -11.07
C SER A 709 -21.39 -19.16 -10.05
N LEU A 710 -22.44 -18.41 -10.40
CA LEU A 710 -23.60 -18.24 -9.51
C LEU A 710 -24.25 -19.59 -9.16
N LYS A 711 -24.22 -20.55 -10.09
CA LYS A 711 -24.72 -21.93 -9.89
C LYS A 711 -23.90 -22.68 -8.81
N GLU A 712 -22.59 -22.45 -8.74
CA GLU A 712 -21.69 -23.08 -7.76
C GLU A 712 -21.74 -22.37 -6.41
N ILE A 713 -21.66 -21.02 -6.39
CA ILE A 713 -21.50 -20.26 -5.15
C ILE A 713 -22.80 -20.11 -4.37
N LYS A 714 -23.96 -19.97 -5.03
CA LYS A 714 -25.25 -19.78 -4.36
C LYS A 714 -25.58 -20.91 -3.37
N PRO A 715 -25.48 -22.20 -3.71
CA PRO A 715 -25.71 -23.29 -2.76
C PRO A 715 -24.73 -23.25 -1.56
N MET A 716 -23.48 -22.87 -1.79
CA MET A 716 -22.49 -22.72 -0.73
C MET A 716 -22.88 -21.62 0.25
N LEU A 717 -23.34 -20.48 -0.25
CA LEU A 717 -23.83 -19.36 0.55
C LEU A 717 -25.16 -19.69 1.25
N GLU A 718 -26.06 -20.40 0.57
CA GLU A 718 -27.35 -20.83 1.13
C GLU A 718 -27.18 -21.70 2.38
N VAL A 719 -26.26 -22.67 2.33
CA VAL A 719 -25.95 -23.54 3.49
C VAL A 719 -25.48 -22.71 4.70
N ARG A 720 -24.70 -21.66 4.47
CA ARG A 720 -24.02 -20.87 5.53
C ARG A 720 -24.82 -19.68 6.03
N PHE A 721 -25.49 -18.99 5.12
CA PHE A 721 -26.21 -17.75 5.42
C PHE A 721 -27.72 -17.85 5.23
N GLY A 722 -28.27 -18.79 4.44
CA GLY A 722 -29.70 -18.85 4.12
C GLY A 722 -30.61 -19.09 5.31
N LYS A 723 -30.10 -19.71 6.39
CA LYS A 723 -30.80 -19.92 7.66
C LYS A 723 -30.39 -18.92 8.75
N TRP A 724 -29.56 -17.94 8.44
CA TRP A 724 -29.13 -16.94 9.42
C TRP A 724 -30.29 -16.02 9.76
N THR A 725 -30.68 -16.04 11.04
CA THR A 725 -31.73 -15.21 11.62
C THR A 725 -31.19 -14.45 12.83
N SER A 726 -31.84 -13.38 13.22
CA SER A 726 -31.56 -12.65 14.46
C SER A 726 -32.87 -12.34 15.16
N ASN A 727 -32.90 -12.49 16.50
CA ASN A 727 -34.01 -12.09 17.34
C ASN A 727 -33.96 -10.61 17.73
N ALA A 728 -32.82 -9.96 17.52
CA ALA A 728 -32.67 -8.52 17.75
C ALA A 728 -33.38 -7.72 16.65
N ALA A 729 -33.88 -6.57 16.97
CA ALA A 729 -34.31 -5.61 15.95
C ALA A 729 -33.08 -5.05 15.23
N PRO A 730 -33.12 -4.91 13.89
CA PRO A 730 -32.03 -4.28 13.16
C PRO A 730 -31.92 -2.81 13.56
N ALA A 731 -30.67 -2.30 13.66
CA ALA A 731 -30.41 -0.91 14.00
C ALA A 731 -31.19 0.07 13.09
N PRO A 732 -31.59 1.23 13.60
CA PRO A 732 -32.16 2.27 12.76
C PRO A 732 -31.17 2.80 11.74
N ALA A 733 -31.62 3.63 10.80
CA ALA A 733 -30.72 4.34 9.90
C ALA A 733 -29.84 5.35 10.67
N LYS A 734 -28.63 5.63 10.14
CA LYS A 734 -27.77 6.70 10.65
C LYS A 734 -28.51 8.04 10.61
N ASN A 735 -28.42 8.86 11.66
CA ASN A 735 -29.14 10.13 11.75
C ASN A 735 -28.38 11.28 11.07
N PHE A 736 -28.51 11.40 9.74
CA PHE A 736 -27.94 12.50 8.97
C PHE A 736 -28.76 13.80 9.03
N ALA A 737 -29.87 13.84 9.79
CA ALA A 737 -30.65 15.06 10.00
C ALA A 737 -29.99 16.05 10.98
N VAL A 738 -28.92 15.62 11.66
CA VAL A 738 -28.12 16.54 12.49
C VAL A 738 -27.52 17.64 11.61
N ALA A 739 -27.72 18.90 12.02
CA ALA A 739 -27.27 20.04 11.25
C ALA A 739 -25.73 20.11 11.17
N VAL A 740 -25.21 20.31 9.97
CA VAL A 740 -23.81 20.66 9.76
C VAL A 740 -23.62 22.13 10.13
N PRO A 741 -22.61 22.51 10.94
CA PRO A 741 -22.32 23.88 11.27
C PRO A 741 -22.12 24.76 10.03
N ALA A 742 -22.46 26.04 10.14
CA ALA A 742 -22.13 27.00 9.09
C ALA A 742 -20.60 27.02 8.88
N PRO A 743 -20.12 26.93 7.63
CA PRO A 743 -18.70 26.92 7.38
C PRO A 743 -18.06 28.30 7.64
N GLU A 744 -16.92 28.30 8.34
CA GLU A 744 -16.17 29.50 8.70
C GLU A 744 -14.74 29.39 8.21
N SER A 745 -14.23 30.43 7.53
CA SER A 745 -12.83 30.50 7.17
C SER A 745 -11.98 30.95 8.36
N ARG A 746 -11.32 30.01 9.00
CA ARG A 746 -10.44 30.23 10.13
C ARG A 746 -9.29 29.24 10.13
N ILE A 747 -8.25 29.53 10.90
CA ILE A 747 -7.08 28.68 11.08
C ILE A 747 -7.12 28.11 12.49
N LEU A 748 -7.07 26.78 12.61
CA LEU A 748 -6.74 26.08 13.84
C LEU A 748 -5.25 25.70 13.77
N LEU A 749 -4.42 26.35 14.60
CA LEU A 749 -2.99 26.08 14.67
C LEU A 749 -2.68 25.19 15.88
N ILE A 750 -2.16 23.98 15.60
CA ILE A 750 -1.74 23.01 16.62
C ILE A 750 -0.23 23.06 16.71
N ASP A 751 0.25 23.39 17.92
CA ASP A 751 1.67 23.51 18.17
C ASP A 751 2.37 22.16 18.20
N ARG A 752 3.43 22.05 17.39
CA ARG A 752 4.38 20.94 17.41
C ARG A 752 5.80 21.49 17.30
N PRO A 753 6.42 21.82 18.45
CA PRO A 753 7.71 22.45 18.47
C PRO A 753 8.79 21.65 17.73
N ASN A 754 9.73 22.37 17.09
CA ASN A 754 10.85 21.80 16.34
C ASN A 754 10.47 20.92 15.13
N SER A 755 9.21 20.96 14.68
CA SER A 755 8.81 20.28 13.45
C SER A 755 9.53 20.86 12.23
N PRO A 756 10.24 20.06 11.42
CA PRO A 756 10.92 20.54 10.22
C PRO A 756 9.95 20.89 9.09
N GLN A 757 8.74 20.36 9.15
CA GLN A 757 7.63 20.61 8.22
C GLN A 757 6.35 20.95 8.99
N SER A 758 5.49 21.74 8.37
CA SER A 758 4.10 21.89 8.78
C SER A 758 3.20 21.03 7.91
N LEU A 759 2.16 20.47 8.52
CA LEU A 759 1.06 19.87 7.78
C LEU A 759 -0.11 20.83 7.72
N VAL A 760 -0.53 21.17 6.53
CA VAL A 760 -1.77 21.91 6.26
C VAL A 760 -2.84 20.91 5.81
N LEU A 761 -3.95 20.82 6.56
CA LEU A 761 -5.15 20.12 6.16
C LEU A 761 -6.31 21.12 6.16
N ALA A 762 -6.88 21.38 4.99
CA ALA A 762 -8.01 22.29 4.86
C ALA A 762 -9.26 21.55 4.39
N GLY A 763 -10.44 22.01 4.77
CA GLY A 763 -11.67 21.29 4.41
C GLY A 763 -12.93 22.13 4.37
N LEU A 764 -13.92 21.58 3.65
CA LEU A 764 -15.28 22.13 3.52
C LEU A 764 -16.26 20.97 3.33
N VAL A 765 -17.39 20.99 4.01
CA VAL A 765 -18.51 20.08 3.72
C VAL A 765 -19.31 20.64 2.56
N LEU A 766 -19.38 19.88 1.47
CA LEU A 766 -20.05 20.29 0.26
C LEU A 766 -21.58 20.12 0.40
N ASP A 767 -22.32 20.94 -0.33
CA ASP A 767 -23.76 20.71 -0.53
C ASP A 767 -23.96 19.71 -1.68
N ALA A 768 -23.51 18.48 -1.44
CA ALA A 768 -23.58 17.36 -2.36
C ALA A 768 -23.51 16.04 -1.57
N LYS A 769 -24.20 14.99 -2.04
CA LYS A 769 -24.24 13.66 -1.45
C LYS A 769 -23.50 12.65 -2.33
N GLY A 770 -23.11 11.50 -1.75
CA GLY A 770 -22.47 10.45 -2.50
C GLY A 770 -23.32 9.86 -3.63
N SER A 771 -24.65 9.88 -3.45
CA SER A 771 -25.60 9.46 -4.49
C SER A 771 -25.74 10.43 -5.67
N ASP A 772 -25.25 11.68 -5.54
CA ASP A 772 -25.28 12.66 -6.62
C ASP A 772 -24.26 12.29 -7.71
N ASP A 773 -24.45 12.83 -8.92
CA ASP A 773 -23.45 12.68 -9.98
C ASP A 773 -22.29 13.66 -9.74
N LEU A 774 -21.27 13.17 -9.07
CA LEU A 774 -20.07 13.94 -8.71
C LEU A 774 -18.98 13.90 -9.78
N LEU A 775 -19.21 13.29 -10.95
CA LEU A 775 -18.17 13.11 -11.97
C LEU A 775 -17.56 14.44 -12.42
N THR A 776 -18.42 15.40 -12.77
CA THR A 776 -18.00 16.74 -13.24
C THR A 776 -17.18 17.47 -12.17
N LEU A 777 -17.63 17.43 -10.91
CA LEU A 777 -16.93 18.06 -9.80
C LEU A 777 -15.59 17.37 -9.51
N ARG A 778 -15.53 16.04 -9.60
CA ARG A 778 -14.27 15.29 -9.42
C ARG A 778 -13.30 15.54 -10.55
N ALA A 779 -13.76 15.64 -11.80
CA ALA A 779 -12.92 16.01 -12.94
C ALA A 779 -12.36 17.44 -12.81
N ALA A 780 -13.15 18.39 -12.31
CA ALA A 780 -12.66 19.73 -12.00
C ALA A 780 -11.61 19.71 -10.86
N ASN A 781 -11.87 18.93 -9.80
CA ASN A 781 -10.93 18.77 -8.70
C ASN A 781 -9.64 18.07 -9.16
N GLU A 782 -9.70 17.14 -10.12
CA GLU A 782 -8.51 16.50 -10.70
C GLU A 782 -7.55 17.56 -11.29
N ILE A 783 -8.06 18.52 -12.03
CA ILE A 783 -7.27 19.63 -12.59
C ILE A 783 -6.74 20.54 -11.48
N PHE A 784 -7.55 20.83 -10.47
CA PHE A 784 -7.16 21.71 -9.38
C PHE A 784 -6.09 21.11 -8.48
N GLY A 785 -6.31 19.89 -7.95
CA GLY A 785 -5.43 19.28 -6.95
C GLY A 785 -5.58 17.77 -6.81
N GLY A 786 -6.40 17.10 -7.61
CA GLY A 786 -6.67 15.67 -7.49
C GLY A 786 -5.70 14.75 -8.25
N ASP A 787 -4.77 15.33 -9.00
CA ASP A 787 -3.80 14.61 -9.83
C ASP A 787 -2.38 15.12 -9.56
N PHE A 788 -1.37 14.33 -9.92
CA PHE A 788 0.03 14.73 -9.79
C PHE A 788 0.32 16.02 -10.57
N LEU A 789 -0.22 16.15 -11.78
CA LEU A 789 -0.07 17.32 -12.65
C LEU A 789 -1.06 18.45 -12.34
N SER A 790 -1.75 18.38 -11.21
CA SER A 790 -2.70 19.39 -10.81
C SER A 790 -2.05 20.74 -10.49
N ARG A 791 -2.80 21.80 -10.61
CA ARG A 791 -2.29 23.18 -10.47
C ARG A 791 -1.59 23.41 -9.13
N ILE A 792 -2.17 22.97 -8.00
CA ILE A 792 -1.58 23.19 -6.67
C ILE A 792 -0.32 22.37 -6.46
N ASN A 793 -0.25 21.15 -7.03
CA ASN A 793 0.94 20.32 -6.92
C ASN A 793 2.09 20.86 -7.78
N MET A 794 1.81 21.22 -9.04
CA MET A 794 2.81 21.80 -9.94
C MET A 794 3.36 23.12 -9.41
N ASP A 795 2.55 23.93 -8.72
CA ASP A 795 3.02 25.17 -8.12
C ASP A 795 3.91 24.93 -6.87
N LEU A 796 3.40 24.15 -5.89
CA LEU A 796 4.09 24.02 -4.61
C LEU A 796 5.23 23.00 -4.63
N ARG A 797 5.13 21.94 -5.46
CA ARG A 797 6.17 20.93 -5.60
C ARG A 797 7.18 21.31 -6.69
N GLU A 798 6.73 21.43 -7.94
CA GLU A 798 7.63 21.54 -9.08
C GLU A 798 8.18 22.96 -9.25
N THR A 799 7.35 24.00 -9.11
CA THR A 799 7.80 25.39 -9.30
C THR A 799 8.54 25.93 -8.09
N LYS A 800 8.05 25.66 -6.88
CA LYS A 800 8.58 26.26 -5.64
C LYS A 800 9.47 25.33 -4.82
N GLY A 801 9.34 24.01 -4.99
CA GLY A 801 10.09 23.02 -4.20
C GLY A 801 9.79 23.08 -2.69
N TRP A 802 8.59 23.56 -2.29
CA TRP A 802 8.24 23.75 -0.87
C TRP A 802 7.60 22.51 -0.24
N SER A 803 7.19 21.55 -1.06
CA SER A 803 6.51 20.31 -0.67
C SER A 803 7.01 19.14 -1.49
N TYR A 804 6.90 17.92 -0.93
CA TYR A 804 7.04 16.68 -1.70
C TYR A 804 5.80 16.37 -2.53
N GLY A 805 4.60 16.82 -2.07
CA GLY A 805 3.37 16.66 -2.82
C GLY A 805 2.17 17.31 -2.13
N VAL A 806 1.33 17.94 -2.94
CA VAL A 806 0.12 18.63 -2.49
C VAL A 806 -1.07 18.09 -3.27
N ARG A 807 -2.17 17.82 -2.57
CA ARG A 807 -3.37 17.29 -3.22
C ARG A 807 -4.66 17.84 -2.66
N SER A 808 -5.72 17.83 -3.49
CA SER A 808 -7.10 17.98 -3.05
C SER A 808 -7.92 16.74 -3.39
N GLN A 809 -8.98 16.49 -2.61
CA GLN A 809 -9.82 15.31 -2.81
C GLN A 809 -11.26 15.56 -2.37
N ILE A 810 -12.19 14.88 -3.03
CA ILE A 810 -13.60 14.80 -2.67
C ILE A 810 -13.88 13.37 -2.27
N ASN A 811 -13.93 13.13 -0.97
CA ASN A 811 -14.08 11.79 -0.42
C ASN A 811 -15.51 11.29 -0.61
N GLY A 812 -15.65 10.01 -0.93
CA GLY A 812 -16.96 9.36 -0.98
C GLY A 812 -17.58 9.26 0.43
N ALA A 813 -18.87 9.47 0.53
CA ALA A 813 -19.68 9.31 1.72
C ALA A 813 -21.14 9.01 1.33
N GLU A 814 -21.93 8.38 2.20
CA GLU A 814 -23.36 8.10 1.93
C GLU A 814 -24.18 9.38 1.90
N ASP A 815 -23.86 10.34 2.76
CA ASP A 815 -24.52 11.65 2.81
C ASP A 815 -23.59 12.76 2.31
N ARG A 816 -23.53 13.92 2.99
CA ARG A 816 -22.76 15.09 2.53
C ARG A 816 -21.27 14.82 2.44
N VAL A 817 -20.71 14.99 1.25
CA VAL A 817 -19.30 14.70 0.95
C VAL A 817 -18.38 15.86 1.35
N PRO A 818 -17.17 15.59 1.88
CA PRO A 818 -16.20 16.63 2.17
C PRO A 818 -15.26 16.88 0.99
N PHE A 819 -14.84 18.12 0.84
CA PHE A 819 -13.67 18.52 0.08
C PHE A 819 -12.51 18.76 1.04
N TYR A 820 -11.31 18.23 0.71
CA TYR A 820 -10.10 18.44 1.49
C TYR A 820 -8.94 18.90 0.62
N MET A 821 -8.02 19.68 1.19
CA MET A 821 -6.69 19.95 0.65
C MET A 821 -5.64 19.52 1.67
N PHE A 822 -4.62 18.82 1.22
CA PHE A 822 -3.54 18.26 2.04
C PHE A 822 -2.19 18.75 1.49
N ALA A 823 -1.40 19.42 2.33
CA ALA A 823 -0.12 19.97 1.95
C ALA A 823 0.91 19.87 3.11
N PRO A 824 1.82 18.89 3.09
CA PRO A 824 3.01 18.90 3.94
C PRO A 824 4.03 19.87 3.32
N VAL A 825 4.39 20.92 4.04
CA VAL A 825 5.23 22.00 3.52
C VAL A 825 6.39 22.33 4.47
N GLN A 826 7.46 22.91 3.95
CA GLN A 826 8.56 23.41 4.78
C GLN A 826 8.03 24.42 5.80
N THR A 827 8.51 24.33 7.05
CA THR A 827 8.04 25.18 8.17
C THR A 827 8.14 26.69 7.86
N ASN A 828 9.24 27.13 7.22
CA ASN A 828 9.43 28.53 6.83
C ASN A 828 8.60 28.99 5.63
N GLN A 829 7.89 28.06 4.97
CA GLN A 829 7.02 28.34 3.82
C GLN A 829 5.53 28.07 4.13
N THR A 830 5.18 27.88 5.40
CA THR A 830 3.79 27.51 5.76
C THR A 830 2.78 28.57 5.38
N GLY A 831 2.96 29.82 5.80
CA GLY A 831 2.06 30.92 5.45
C GLY A 831 2.02 31.20 3.94
N PRO A 832 3.17 31.31 3.25
CA PRO A 832 3.21 31.42 1.79
C PRO A 832 2.48 30.28 1.07
N SER A 833 2.60 29.03 1.54
CA SER A 833 1.91 27.88 0.94
C SER A 833 0.40 27.96 1.13
N VAL A 834 -0.08 28.33 2.31
CA VAL A 834 -1.52 28.53 2.54
C VAL A 834 -2.05 29.65 1.63
N LYS A 835 -1.28 30.74 1.47
CA LYS A 835 -1.65 31.82 0.54
C LYS A 835 -1.77 31.30 -0.91
N VAL A 836 -0.83 30.50 -1.36
CA VAL A 836 -0.87 29.89 -2.70
C VAL A 836 -2.13 29.04 -2.86
N LEU A 837 -2.49 28.19 -1.89
CA LEU A 837 -3.70 27.38 -1.96
C LEU A 837 -4.98 28.23 -2.05
N ILE A 838 -5.05 29.31 -1.28
CA ILE A 838 -6.16 30.26 -1.32
C ILE A 838 -6.24 30.95 -2.69
N ASP A 839 -5.11 31.45 -3.19
CA ASP A 839 -5.05 32.19 -4.44
C ASP A 839 -5.36 31.27 -5.63
N GLN A 840 -4.78 30.06 -5.68
CA GLN A 840 -5.05 29.06 -6.72
C GLN A 840 -6.55 28.68 -6.77
N LEU A 841 -7.20 28.53 -5.62
CA LEU A 841 -8.63 28.21 -5.58
C LEU A 841 -9.50 29.39 -6.04
N LYS A 842 -9.13 30.63 -5.64
CA LYS A 842 -9.79 31.85 -6.13
C LYS A 842 -9.62 32.03 -7.64
N ASP A 843 -8.39 31.83 -8.12
CA ASP A 843 -8.05 31.93 -9.54
C ASP A 843 -8.81 30.91 -10.37
N PHE A 844 -8.88 29.66 -9.92
CA PHE A 844 -9.63 28.58 -10.57
C PHE A 844 -11.13 28.92 -10.69
N ASN A 845 -11.71 29.44 -9.61
CA ASN A 845 -13.12 29.85 -9.59
C ASN A 845 -13.41 31.17 -10.32
N GLY A 846 -12.38 31.92 -10.75
CA GLY A 846 -12.50 33.25 -11.30
C GLY A 846 -11.68 33.48 -12.56
N VAL A 847 -10.48 34.04 -12.42
CA VAL A 847 -9.68 34.58 -13.52
C VAL A 847 -8.86 33.56 -14.32
N LYS A 848 -8.67 32.37 -13.78
CA LYS A 848 -7.96 31.27 -14.45
C LYS A 848 -8.84 30.02 -14.56
N PRO A 849 -9.91 30.06 -15.36
CA PRO A 849 -10.78 28.90 -15.54
C PRO A 849 -10.05 27.72 -16.20
N VAL A 850 -10.70 26.56 -16.25
CA VAL A 850 -10.21 25.37 -16.94
C VAL A 850 -9.95 25.68 -18.40
N THR A 851 -8.74 25.38 -18.86
CA THR A 851 -8.33 25.57 -20.26
C THR A 851 -8.79 24.40 -21.14
N ALA A 852 -8.84 24.61 -22.46
CA ALA A 852 -9.17 23.55 -23.41
C ALA A 852 -8.16 22.39 -23.35
N ALA A 853 -6.87 22.67 -23.15
CA ALA A 853 -5.82 21.67 -23.03
C ALA A 853 -5.95 20.82 -21.75
N GLU A 854 -6.29 21.43 -20.60
CA GLU A 854 -6.56 20.69 -19.36
C GLU A 854 -7.79 19.80 -19.49
N LEU A 855 -8.87 20.33 -20.10
CA LEU A 855 -10.07 19.53 -20.35
C LEU A 855 -9.78 18.33 -21.24
N GLU A 856 -9.11 18.54 -22.39
CA GLU A 856 -8.74 17.45 -23.32
C GLU A 856 -7.89 16.39 -22.63
N LYS A 857 -6.84 16.81 -21.92
CA LYS A 857 -5.96 15.92 -21.16
C LYS A 857 -6.73 15.10 -20.11
N THR A 858 -7.66 15.74 -19.38
CA THR A 858 -8.49 15.07 -18.38
C THR A 858 -9.46 14.06 -19.01
N ILE A 859 -10.14 14.43 -20.09
CA ILE A 859 -11.06 13.53 -20.80
C ILE A 859 -10.28 12.34 -21.35
N LYS A 860 -9.26 12.59 -22.18
CA LYS A 860 -8.48 11.55 -22.87
C LYS A 860 -7.83 10.58 -21.89
N GLY A 861 -7.16 11.12 -20.86
CA GLY A 861 -6.51 10.32 -19.83
C GLY A 861 -7.50 9.43 -19.06
N ASN A 862 -8.64 9.99 -18.61
CA ASN A 862 -9.63 9.21 -17.86
C ASN A 862 -10.34 8.14 -18.70
N VAL A 863 -10.60 8.41 -19.98
CA VAL A 863 -11.22 7.43 -20.88
C VAL A 863 -10.26 6.28 -21.19
N LEU A 864 -9.01 6.59 -21.51
CA LEU A 864 -8.01 5.59 -21.89
C LEU A 864 -7.62 4.66 -20.73
N LYS A 865 -7.59 5.14 -19.47
CA LYS A 865 -7.23 4.32 -18.31
C LYS A 865 -8.35 3.40 -17.80
N LEU A 866 -9.59 3.52 -18.31
CA LEU A 866 -10.71 2.71 -17.81
C LEU A 866 -10.44 1.19 -17.81
N PRO A 867 -9.87 0.57 -18.87
CA PRO A 867 -9.59 -0.86 -18.84
C PRO A 867 -8.59 -1.26 -17.72
N GLY A 868 -7.54 -0.46 -17.49
CA GLY A 868 -6.56 -0.70 -16.44
C GLY A 868 -7.15 -0.57 -15.03
N ASN A 869 -8.07 0.39 -14.83
CA ASN A 869 -8.72 0.60 -13.52
C ASN A 869 -9.52 -0.63 -13.03
N TYR A 870 -9.96 -1.50 -13.93
CA TYR A 870 -10.75 -2.69 -13.60
C TYR A 870 -10.02 -4.01 -13.94
N GLU A 871 -8.70 -3.98 -13.98
CA GLU A 871 -7.88 -5.17 -14.21
C GLU A 871 -8.08 -6.25 -13.15
N GLN A 872 -8.20 -5.85 -11.89
CA GLN A 872 -8.23 -6.76 -10.75
C GLN A 872 -9.65 -7.03 -10.25
N SER A 873 -9.88 -8.26 -9.75
CA SER A 873 -11.14 -8.65 -9.08
C SER A 873 -11.48 -7.78 -7.88
N SER A 874 -10.47 -7.28 -7.17
CA SER A 874 -10.65 -6.33 -6.06
C SER A 874 -11.26 -4.99 -6.51
N ALA A 875 -10.85 -4.47 -7.67
CA ALA A 875 -11.38 -3.25 -8.24
C ALA A 875 -12.84 -3.43 -8.70
N VAL A 876 -13.15 -4.57 -9.33
CA VAL A 876 -14.53 -4.93 -9.71
C VAL A 876 -15.41 -5.04 -8.47
N LEU A 877 -14.96 -5.75 -7.43
CA LEU A 877 -15.68 -5.89 -6.15
C LEU A 877 -15.93 -4.51 -5.49
N GLY A 878 -14.92 -3.65 -5.45
CA GLY A 878 -15.03 -2.30 -4.93
C GLY A 878 -16.02 -1.43 -5.72
N GLN A 879 -16.03 -1.53 -7.05
CA GLN A 879 -17.01 -0.83 -7.90
C GLN A 879 -18.44 -1.31 -7.62
N MET A 880 -18.68 -2.62 -7.53
CA MET A 880 -19.99 -3.16 -7.19
C MET A 880 -20.50 -2.64 -5.83
N GLN A 881 -19.64 -2.62 -4.81
CA GLN A 881 -19.98 -2.06 -3.49
C GLN A 881 -20.24 -0.55 -3.55
N SER A 882 -19.43 0.19 -4.30
CA SER A 882 -19.62 1.64 -4.52
C SER A 882 -20.93 1.95 -5.24
N ASP A 883 -21.27 1.18 -6.27
CA ASP A 883 -22.52 1.37 -7.02
C ASP A 883 -23.74 1.13 -6.12
N ARG A 884 -23.70 0.12 -5.25
CA ARG A 884 -24.76 -0.13 -4.27
C ARG A 884 -24.86 1.00 -3.23
N LEU A 885 -23.73 1.46 -2.68
CA LEU A 885 -23.69 2.55 -1.71
C LEU A 885 -24.29 3.84 -2.31
N ASN A 886 -23.91 4.17 -3.55
CA ASN A 886 -24.29 5.39 -4.25
C ASN A 886 -25.59 5.25 -5.08
N LYS A 887 -26.31 4.13 -4.94
CA LYS A 887 -27.57 3.84 -5.64
C LYS A 887 -27.44 3.91 -7.18
N ARG A 888 -26.32 3.44 -7.73
CA ARG A 888 -26.00 3.38 -9.15
C ARG A 888 -26.29 1.98 -9.71
N PRO A 889 -26.56 1.84 -11.02
CA PRO A 889 -26.63 0.54 -11.67
C PRO A 889 -25.22 -0.07 -11.78
N PHE A 890 -25.10 -1.40 -11.80
CA PHE A 890 -23.80 -2.10 -11.86
C PHE A 890 -23.04 -1.93 -13.19
N ASN A 891 -23.70 -1.47 -14.23
CA ASN A 891 -23.05 -1.10 -15.49
C ASN A 891 -22.62 0.38 -15.52
N TYR A 892 -22.59 1.06 -14.37
CA TYR A 892 -22.17 2.48 -14.29
C TYR A 892 -20.77 2.69 -14.86
N ALA A 893 -19.84 1.77 -14.61
CA ALA A 893 -18.47 1.83 -15.12
C ALA A 893 -18.42 1.93 -16.66
N GLU A 894 -19.28 1.22 -17.37
CA GLU A 894 -19.37 1.25 -18.85
C GLU A 894 -19.87 2.60 -19.38
N THR A 895 -20.62 3.35 -18.56
CA THR A 895 -21.10 4.68 -18.94
C THR A 895 -20.04 5.78 -18.78
N LEU A 896 -18.94 5.52 -18.08
CA LEU A 896 -17.95 6.55 -17.73
C LEU A 896 -17.28 7.18 -18.95
N ALA A 897 -16.91 6.38 -19.98
CA ALA A 897 -16.31 6.91 -21.20
C ALA A 897 -17.22 7.96 -21.87
N GLY A 898 -18.51 7.66 -22.00
CA GLY A 898 -19.49 8.60 -22.55
C GLY A 898 -19.67 9.86 -21.68
N LYS A 899 -19.70 9.67 -20.36
CA LYS A 899 -19.81 10.80 -19.41
C LYS A 899 -18.59 11.71 -19.45
N TYR A 900 -17.36 11.16 -19.48
CA TYR A 900 -16.15 11.96 -19.63
C TYR A 900 -16.11 12.72 -20.95
N ASN A 901 -16.45 12.06 -22.07
CA ASN A 901 -16.50 12.71 -23.37
C ASN A 901 -17.57 13.83 -23.46
N GLY A 902 -18.57 13.81 -22.61
CA GLY A 902 -19.58 14.86 -22.50
C GLY A 902 -19.20 16.06 -21.63
N LEU A 903 -18.03 16.06 -20.98
CA LEU A 903 -17.58 17.15 -20.12
C LEU A 903 -17.23 18.40 -20.95
N THR A 904 -17.49 19.57 -20.36
CA THR A 904 -17.11 20.87 -20.93
C THR A 904 -16.38 21.71 -19.88
N ALA A 905 -15.49 22.60 -20.33
CA ALA A 905 -14.78 23.51 -19.43
C ALA A 905 -15.73 24.36 -18.60
N ALA A 906 -16.84 24.83 -19.20
CA ALA A 906 -17.85 25.61 -18.49
C ALA A 906 -18.48 24.78 -17.35
N ALA A 907 -18.84 23.50 -17.59
CA ALA A 907 -19.44 22.63 -16.58
C ALA A 907 -18.47 22.36 -15.42
N LEU A 908 -17.17 22.15 -15.72
CA LEU A 908 -16.14 21.94 -14.69
C LEU A 908 -15.97 23.20 -13.82
N ASN A 909 -15.85 24.36 -14.44
CA ASN A 909 -15.73 25.63 -13.73
C ASN A 909 -16.95 25.94 -12.85
N ASP A 910 -18.14 25.72 -13.36
CA ASP A 910 -19.39 25.95 -12.64
C ASP A 910 -19.52 24.98 -11.45
N ALA A 911 -19.19 23.70 -11.64
CA ALA A 911 -19.23 22.72 -10.57
C ALA A 911 -18.32 23.10 -9.41
N MET A 912 -17.09 23.53 -9.70
CA MET A 912 -16.12 23.93 -8.66
C MET A 912 -16.55 25.25 -7.99
N ARG A 913 -16.91 26.27 -8.77
CA ARG A 913 -17.33 27.60 -8.30
C ARG A 913 -18.57 27.54 -7.38
N VAL A 914 -19.54 26.67 -7.72
CA VAL A 914 -20.79 26.55 -6.95
C VAL A 914 -20.59 25.75 -5.67
N LYS A 915 -19.73 24.71 -5.71
CA LYS A 915 -19.59 23.77 -4.59
C LYS A 915 -18.43 24.08 -3.67
N VAL A 916 -17.35 24.68 -4.14
CA VAL A 916 -16.13 24.93 -3.35
C VAL A 916 -15.88 26.45 -3.25
N ASP A 917 -16.43 27.05 -2.20
CA ASP A 917 -16.29 28.47 -1.91
C ASP A 917 -14.99 28.71 -1.10
N PRO A 918 -14.00 29.44 -1.68
CA PRO A 918 -12.72 29.72 -0.99
C PRO A 918 -12.90 30.48 0.35
N SER A 919 -13.96 31.25 0.51
CA SER A 919 -14.24 32.01 1.74
C SER A 919 -14.80 31.16 2.89
N LYS A 920 -15.07 29.87 2.64
CA LYS A 920 -15.68 28.94 3.60
C LYS A 920 -14.74 27.81 4.03
N ILE A 921 -13.50 27.82 3.58
CA ILE A 921 -12.53 26.77 3.89
C ILE A 921 -12.04 26.92 5.33
N THR A 922 -12.16 25.86 6.13
CA THR A 922 -11.53 25.75 7.46
C THR A 922 -10.12 25.17 7.32
N TRP A 923 -9.13 25.82 7.91
CA TRP A 923 -7.72 25.47 7.84
C TRP A 923 -7.26 24.88 9.15
N LEU A 924 -6.66 23.73 9.14
CA LEU A 924 -5.99 23.10 10.28
C LEU A 924 -4.52 22.95 9.95
N ILE A 925 -3.66 23.49 10.80
CA ILE A 925 -2.21 23.50 10.58
C ILE A 925 -1.54 22.89 11.80
N VAL A 926 -0.71 21.88 11.57
CA VAL A 926 0.10 21.22 12.60
C VAL A 926 1.58 21.57 12.32
N GLY A 927 2.22 22.30 13.21
CA GLY A 927 3.60 22.76 12.98
C GLY A 927 4.18 23.51 14.16
N ASP A 928 5.43 23.97 14.05
CA ASP A 928 6.14 24.77 15.05
C ASP A 928 5.50 26.18 15.14
N ALA A 929 4.61 26.36 16.10
CA ALA A 929 3.82 27.58 16.22
C ALA A 929 4.68 28.83 16.38
N ALA A 930 5.85 28.74 17.03
CA ALA A 930 6.76 29.88 17.19
C ALA A 930 7.26 30.42 15.84
N LYS A 931 7.43 29.53 14.85
CA LYS A 931 7.88 29.88 13.50
C LYS A 931 6.75 30.15 12.52
N VAL A 932 5.61 29.47 12.72
CA VAL A 932 4.50 29.42 11.74
C VAL A 932 3.47 30.52 12.00
N LYS A 933 3.16 30.83 13.27
CA LYS A 933 2.13 31.82 13.61
C LYS A 933 2.36 33.20 12.97
N PRO A 934 3.57 33.80 13.00
CA PRO A 934 3.80 35.09 12.35
C PRO A 934 3.54 35.10 10.83
N GLN A 935 3.77 33.94 10.17
CA GLN A 935 3.50 33.78 8.75
C GLN A 935 1.99 33.71 8.47
N LEU A 936 1.22 33.10 9.37
CA LEU A 936 -0.23 32.93 9.23
C LEU A 936 -1.00 34.22 9.56
N GLU A 937 -0.50 35.05 10.48
CA GLU A 937 -1.09 36.37 10.81
C GLU A 937 -1.18 37.29 9.57
N ALA A 938 -0.22 37.16 8.65
CA ALA A 938 -0.22 37.90 7.40
C ALA A 938 -1.37 37.54 6.45
N LEU A 939 -2.08 36.42 6.69
CA LEU A 939 -3.23 35.99 5.87
C LEU A 939 -4.54 36.71 6.26
N GLY A 940 -4.59 37.37 7.42
CA GLY A 940 -5.77 38.09 7.91
C GLY A 940 -6.95 37.18 8.31
N LEU A 941 -6.74 35.88 8.49
CA LEU A 941 -7.74 34.94 8.97
C LEU A 941 -7.69 34.82 10.51
N PRO A 942 -8.84 34.59 11.19
CA PRO A 942 -8.85 34.29 12.61
C PRO A 942 -7.99 33.05 12.93
N ILE A 943 -7.10 33.15 13.93
CA ILE A 943 -6.22 32.04 14.33
C ILE A 943 -6.62 31.60 15.75
N GLU A 944 -7.01 30.34 15.88
CA GLU A 944 -7.23 29.66 17.15
C GLU A 944 -6.02 28.76 17.44
N MET A 945 -5.38 28.97 18.60
CA MET A 945 -4.22 28.19 19.04
C MET A 945 -4.66 27.02 19.92
N VAL A 946 -4.14 25.84 19.64
CA VAL A 946 -4.25 24.66 20.51
C VAL A 946 -2.84 24.25 20.95
N THR A 947 -2.57 24.38 22.26
CA THR A 947 -1.34 23.92 22.88
C THR A 947 -1.51 22.49 23.43
N GLU A 948 -0.39 21.72 23.53
CA GLU A 948 -0.43 20.34 24.06
C GLU A 948 -1.01 20.27 25.49
N ALA A 949 -0.84 21.29 26.30
CA ALA A 949 -1.41 21.38 27.65
C ALA A 949 -2.96 21.33 27.68
N ALA A 950 -3.63 21.75 26.62
CA ALA A 950 -5.09 21.67 26.51
C ALA A 950 -5.60 20.24 26.21
N ASN A 951 -4.71 19.33 25.81
CA ASN A 951 -5.04 17.93 25.55
C ASN A 951 -5.11 17.07 26.84
N THR A 952 -4.42 17.50 27.91
CA THR A 952 -4.39 16.78 29.20
C THR A 952 -5.38 17.33 30.22
N SER A 953 -5.86 18.57 30.06
CA SER A 953 -6.80 19.21 31.01
C SER A 953 -8.27 18.96 30.70
N ALA A 954 -8.63 18.48 29.53
CA ALA A 954 -10.01 18.05 29.25
C ALA A 954 -10.36 16.68 29.91
N SER A 955 -9.36 15.99 30.46
CA SER A 955 -9.56 14.73 31.19
C SER A 955 -9.74 14.89 32.71
N ASN A 956 -9.61 16.10 33.25
CA ASN A 956 -9.68 16.36 34.72
C ASN A 956 -10.80 17.28 35.14
N SER A 957 -11.79 17.59 34.28
CA SER A 957 -12.94 18.36 34.67
C SER A 957 -14.22 17.85 33.96
N ALA A 958 -14.79 16.79 34.52
CA ALA A 958 -16.21 16.53 34.64
C ALA A 958 -16.44 15.36 35.59
#